data_5cc714347c74c1f238fdccbae57ff2de
#
_entry.id   5cc714347c74c1f238fdccbae57ff2de
#
_cell.length_a   1.000
_cell.length_b   1.000
_cell.length_c   1.000
_cell.angle_alpha   90.00
_cell.angle_beta   90.00
_cell.angle_gamma   90.00
#
_symmetry.space_group_name_H-M   'P 1'
#
loop_
_entity.id
_entity.type
_entity.pdbx_description
1 polymer ?
#
loop_
_entity_poly.entity_id
_entity_poly.type
_entity_poly.pdbx_seq_one_letter_code
_entity_poly.pdbx_strand_id
1 'polypeptide(L)'
;MRSLTDSVANLKGVGPKRVADLATLGVDTIEDLLTYYPTRYNDFTPTDIESAKDKQKITLQGVVVSEPLLVRYGYRRNRLTFRMQVGNEVVIATFFNQPYIKKQIELNQQVTVMGKWDASRRQVTGNKLLKEKADDRNEFGAVYAVNKHIRQNVLQSFIRQAYEEYANIIPTYLPETIRQRYRLMDRRQMIREIHFPQTQATAKAARRTAAYEEFFLFQLRLQAIRRAHRQEDGERILYHNDELKEFIGGLPFELTDAQKRVVNEICRDMRQPYQMNRLLQGDVGSGKTIVAAIAIYAAITAGYQAALMAPTEILAGQHAEKLAKIFEGTHVQVALLTGSLTAKQHRELLTAMKRGDVNLIVGTHALIQDGVEYANLGLVITDEQHRFGVNQRQQLREKGEHPDVLAMTATPIPRTLAITNYGEMDVSIIDQLPAGRKPIQTKWLQSNQHAAAIHFLREQLKQGAQAYVVSPLIEESAALDVQNATDLYNQLSADLEPAYKVGLLHGRMGTEEKDEAMRQFKSGELQVLVATTVIEVGVDNPNATVMVIYDADRFGLAQLHQLRGRVGRGSRQSYCLLIADPKTDEGKARMKTMVATDDGFKIAEQDLKLRGSGDILGKKQSGMPEFKVGDPVADLKMLQIARADAGNLLGMPNWDQVNENQPLVLYLKRHELETHFD
;
A
#
# COMPACT_ATOMS: atom_id res chain seq x y z
N MET A 1 -25.20 -2.70 -33.66
CA MET A 1 -24.50 -1.43 -33.36
C MET A 1 -23.19 -1.83 -32.67
N ARG A 2 -22.03 -1.33 -33.08
CA ARG A 2 -20.75 -1.68 -32.42
C ARG A 2 -20.70 -1.08 -31.03
N SER A 3 -20.14 -1.82 -30.06
CA SER A 3 -19.91 -1.38 -28.69
C SER A 3 -18.47 -1.71 -28.27
N LEU A 4 -17.88 -0.92 -27.36
CA LEU A 4 -16.57 -1.24 -26.78
C LEU A 4 -16.65 -2.49 -25.87
N THR A 5 -17.86 -2.86 -25.42
CA THR A 5 -18.13 -4.09 -24.66
C THR A 5 -18.26 -5.33 -25.54
N ASP A 6 -18.20 -5.18 -26.87
CA ASP A 6 -18.23 -6.32 -27.76
C ASP A 6 -17.04 -7.25 -27.46
N SER A 7 -17.29 -8.58 -27.60
CA SER A 7 -16.23 -9.57 -27.45
C SER A 7 -15.15 -9.39 -28.52
N VAL A 8 -13.89 -9.65 -28.16
CA VAL A 8 -12.76 -9.70 -29.11
C VAL A 8 -12.97 -10.72 -30.25
N ALA A 9 -13.91 -11.65 -30.09
CA ALA A 9 -14.32 -12.60 -31.15
C ALA A 9 -14.89 -11.91 -32.39
N ASN A 10 -15.34 -10.66 -32.28
CA ASN A 10 -15.87 -9.89 -33.40
C ASN A 10 -14.76 -9.40 -34.38
N LEU A 11 -13.50 -9.50 -33.97
CA LEU A 11 -12.37 -9.11 -34.82
C LEU A 11 -12.02 -10.23 -35.84
N LYS A 12 -11.65 -9.83 -37.04
CA LYS A 12 -11.25 -10.77 -38.08
C LYS A 12 -10.01 -11.56 -37.67
N GLY A 13 -10.10 -12.90 -37.73
CA GLY A 13 -8.99 -13.79 -37.37
C GLY A 13 -8.91 -14.14 -35.90
N VAL A 14 -9.87 -13.71 -35.07
CA VAL A 14 -10.00 -14.09 -33.66
C VAL A 14 -11.03 -15.21 -33.54
N GLY A 15 -10.61 -16.45 -33.73
CA GLY A 15 -11.46 -17.64 -33.47
C GLY A 15 -11.43 -18.10 -32.00
N PRO A 16 -12.21 -19.13 -31.62
CA PRO A 16 -12.37 -19.57 -30.21
C PRO A 16 -11.02 -19.78 -29.47
N LYS A 17 -10.02 -20.34 -30.14
CA LYS A 17 -8.69 -20.54 -29.56
C LYS A 17 -8.01 -19.21 -29.21
N ARG A 18 -8.14 -18.21 -30.09
CA ARG A 18 -7.56 -16.88 -29.87
C ARG A 18 -8.28 -16.12 -28.77
N VAL A 19 -9.61 -16.29 -28.64
CA VAL A 19 -10.38 -15.75 -27.52
C VAL A 19 -9.83 -16.31 -26.20
N ALA A 20 -9.69 -17.64 -26.11
CA ALA A 20 -9.13 -18.28 -24.92
C ALA A 20 -7.69 -17.82 -24.63
N ASP A 21 -6.85 -17.66 -25.66
CA ASP A 21 -5.49 -17.15 -25.52
C ASP A 21 -5.49 -15.69 -25.00
N LEU A 22 -6.37 -14.80 -25.50
CA LEU A 22 -6.52 -13.41 -25.07
C LEU A 22 -7.05 -13.32 -23.64
N ALA A 23 -8.00 -14.17 -23.26
CA ALA A 23 -8.53 -14.27 -21.91
C ALA A 23 -7.42 -14.57 -20.87
N THR A 24 -6.36 -15.30 -21.24
CA THR A 24 -5.19 -15.51 -20.37
C THR A 24 -4.38 -14.24 -20.07
N LEU A 25 -4.61 -13.17 -20.83
CA LEU A 25 -4.04 -11.84 -20.61
C LEU A 25 -5.04 -10.88 -19.95
N GLY A 26 -6.23 -11.34 -19.58
CA GLY A 26 -7.32 -10.50 -19.06
C GLY A 26 -7.96 -9.64 -20.16
N VAL A 27 -8.01 -10.11 -21.40
CA VAL A 27 -8.55 -9.37 -22.57
C VAL A 27 -9.72 -10.15 -23.13
N ASP A 28 -10.94 -9.74 -22.78
CA ASP A 28 -12.20 -10.38 -23.22
C ASP A 28 -13.00 -9.49 -24.17
N THR A 29 -12.92 -8.16 -24.00
CA THR A 29 -13.66 -7.17 -24.76
C THR A 29 -12.76 -6.31 -25.63
N ILE A 30 -13.36 -5.57 -26.56
CA ILE A 30 -12.65 -4.55 -27.38
C ILE A 30 -12.06 -3.45 -26.47
N GLU A 31 -12.77 -3.06 -25.40
CA GLU A 31 -12.27 -2.08 -24.45
C GLU A 31 -11.00 -2.59 -23.75
N ASP A 32 -10.99 -3.84 -23.28
CA ASP A 32 -9.81 -4.44 -22.66
C ASP A 32 -8.62 -4.45 -23.62
N LEU A 33 -8.86 -4.80 -24.88
CA LEU A 33 -7.83 -4.84 -25.89
C LEU A 33 -7.25 -3.44 -26.20
N LEU A 34 -8.09 -2.41 -26.33
CA LEU A 34 -7.67 -1.03 -26.57
C LEU A 34 -7.01 -0.38 -25.33
N THR A 35 -7.29 -0.89 -24.15
CA THR A 35 -6.67 -0.45 -22.90
C THR A 35 -5.59 -1.41 -22.39
N TYR A 36 -5.18 -2.39 -23.22
CA TYR A 36 -4.03 -3.24 -22.93
C TYR A 36 -2.73 -2.50 -23.32
N TYR A 37 -2.27 -1.62 -22.45
CA TYR A 37 -1.20 -0.69 -22.75
C TYR A 37 0.18 -1.36 -22.82
N PRO A 38 1.11 -0.84 -23.65
CA PRO A 38 2.46 -1.35 -23.75
C PRO A 38 3.26 -1.10 -22.47
N THR A 39 4.09 -2.06 -22.10
CA THR A 39 4.98 -1.97 -20.92
C THR A 39 6.19 -1.09 -21.19
N ARG A 40 6.64 -1.04 -22.45
CA ARG A 40 7.79 -0.22 -22.91
C ARG A 40 7.71 0.04 -24.41
N TYR A 41 8.57 0.93 -24.87
CA TYR A 41 8.76 1.18 -26.29
C TYR A 41 10.18 0.81 -26.72
N ASN A 42 10.33 0.23 -27.90
CA ASN A 42 11.62 0.07 -28.55
C ASN A 42 11.85 1.31 -29.43
N ASP A 43 12.93 1.99 -29.16
CA ASP A 43 13.39 3.12 -29.97
C ASP A 43 14.28 2.58 -31.09
N PHE A 44 13.84 2.74 -32.34
CA PHE A 44 14.57 2.34 -33.53
C PHE A 44 15.12 3.57 -34.28
N THR A 45 15.01 4.76 -33.69
CA THR A 45 15.57 5.98 -34.27
C THR A 45 17.08 5.80 -34.45
N PRO A 46 17.61 6.03 -35.64
CA PRO A 46 19.05 5.94 -35.88
C PRO A 46 19.80 6.86 -34.91
N THR A 47 20.79 6.30 -34.23
CA THR A 47 21.65 7.04 -33.30
C THR A 47 22.82 7.61 -34.11
N ASP A 48 23.11 8.87 -33.91
CA ASP A 48 24.32 9.48 -34.46
C ASP A 48 25.56 8.89 -33.76
N ILE A 49 26.47 8.34 -34.52
CA ILE A 49 27.68 7.67 -34.04
C ILE A 49 28.58 8.63 -33.26
N GLU A 50 28.65 9.91 -33.66
CA GLU A 50 29.49 10.90 -32.99
C GLU A 50 29.01 11.22 -31.59
N SER A 51 27.72 11.12 -31.36
CA SER A 51 27.10 11.33 -30.02
C SER A 51 27.01 10.09 -29.17
N ALA A 52 27.29 8.89 -29.71
CA ALA A 52 27.13 7.60 -29.04
C ALA A 52 28.20 7.33 -27.99
N LYS A 53 27.79 7.07 -26.75
CA LYS A 53 28.69 6.71 -25.64
C LYS A 53 29.09 5.23 -25.70
N ASP A 54 30.32 4.93 -25.25
CA ASP A 54 30.79 3.55 -25.16
C ASP A 54 29.85 2.70 -24.30
N LYS A 55 29.63 1.45 -24.75
CA LYS A 55 28.69 0.47 -24.14
C LYS A 55 27.21 0.88 -24.16
N GLN A 56 26.84 1.97 -24.76
CA GLN A 56 25.45 2.38 -24.95
C GLN A 56 24.74 1.42 -25.92
N LYS A 57 23.46 1.17 -25.69
CA LYS A 57 22.59 0.50 -26.66
C LYS A 57 22.18 1.53 -27.71
N ILE A 58 22.54 1.27 -28.96
CA ILE A 58 22.30 2.17 -30.09
C ILE A 58 21.59 1.46 -31.24
N THR A 59 21.00 2.24 -32.11
CA THR A 59 20.42 1.81 -33.41
C THR A 59 21.20 2.45 -34.52
N LEU A 60 21.81 1.65 -35.38
CA LEU A 60 22.56 2.13 -36.54
C LEU A 60 21.86 1.73 -37.84
N GLN A 61 21.65 2.70 -38.73
CA GLN A 61 21.12 2.48 -40.03
C GLN A 61 22.25 2.72 -41.07
N GLY A 62 22.44 1.75 -41.92
CA GLY A 62 23.52 1.87 -42.93
C GLY A 62 23.41 0.85 -44.04
N VAL A 63 24.29 0.99 -45.04
CA VAL A 63 24.35 0.12 -46.20
C VAL A 63 25.41 -0.97 -45.98
N VAL A 64 25.09 -2.20 -46.27
CA VAL A 64 26.02 -3.34 -46.16
C VAL A 64 27.10 -3.23 -47.22
N VAL A 65 28.36 -3.10 -46.81
CA VAL A 65 29.52 -2.93 -47.69
C VAL A 65 30.47 -4.12 -47.72
N SER A 66 30.17 -5.20 -47.00
CA SER A 66 30.92 -6.46 -47.08
C SER A 66 29.98 -7.65 -47.00
N GLU A 67 30.39 -8.75 -47.65
CA GLU A 67 29.68 -10.03 -47.47
C GLU A 67 29.68 -10.48 -46.00
N PRO A 68 28.57 -11.04 -45.51
CA PRO A 68 28.45 -11.52 -44.11
C PRO A 68 29.28 -12.80 -43.91
N LEU A 69 30.30 -12.71 -43.05
CA LEU A 69 31.17 -13.80 -42.66
C LEU A 69 30.62 -14.54 -41.42
N LEU A 70 30.29 -15.82 -41.58
CA LEU A 70 29.84 -16.68 -40.46
C LEU A 70 31.00 -17.58 -40.04
N VAL A 71 31.49 -17.36 -38.82
CA VAL A 71 32.53 -18.16 -38.17
C VAL A 71 31.91 -19.02 -37.08
N ARG A 72 32.16 -20.33 -37.08
CA ARG A 72 31.79 -21.26 -36.01
C ARG A 72 32.97 -21.48 -35.09
N TYR A 73 32.77 -21.36 -33.79
CA TYR A 73 33.79 -21.60 -32.76
C TYR A 73 33.17 -22.34 -31.57
N GLY A 74 33.75 -23.47 -31.22
CA GLY A 74 33.24 -24.32 -30.16
C GLY A 74 31.89 -25.02 -30.48
N TYR A 75 31.39 -25.74 -29.49
CA TYR A 75 30.12 -26.52 -29.63
C TYR A 75 28.94 -25.58 -29.63
N ARG A 76 28.18 -25.53 -30.74
CA ARG A 76 26.97 -24.70 -30.95
C ARG A 76 27.16 -23.15 -30.88
N ARG A 77 28.40 -22.64 -30.94
CA ARG A 77 28.67 -21.22 -30.94
C ARG A 77 29.03 -20.72 -32.34
N ASN A 78 28.39 -19.64 -32.75
CA ASN A 78 28.73 -19.01 -34.02
C ASN A 78 28.72 -17.46 -33.88
N ARG A 79 29.52 -16.81 -34.73
CA ARG A 79 29.64 -15.37 -34.86
C ARG A 79 29.46 -14.97 -36.30
N LEU A 80 28.48 -14.17 -36.58
CA LEU A 80 28.25 -13.51 -37.87
C LEU A 80 28.80 -12.10 -37.79
N THR A 81 29.61 -11.71 -38.75
CA THR A 81 30.20 -10.36 -38.83
C THR A 81 30.09 -9.84 -40.23
N PHE A 82 29.71 -8.57 -40.40
CA PHE A 82 29.72 -7.83 -41.67
C PHE A 82 30.03 -6.38 -41.39
N ARG A 83 30.41 -5.64 -42.46
CA ARG A 83 30.65 -4.20 -42.42
C ARG A 83 29.48 -3.46 -43.04
N MET A 84 29.10 -2.37 -42.39
CA MET A 84 28.08 -1.45 -42.91
C MET A 84 28.58 0.00 -42.91
N GLN A 85 28.23 0.75 -43.91
CA GLN A 85 28.50 2.18 -43.96
C GLN A 85 27.34 2.94 -43.35
N VAL A 86 27.64 3.72 -42.31
CA VAL A 86 26.70 4.55 -41.57
C VAL A 86 27.16 5.99 -41.71
N GLY A 87 26.46 6.79 -42.52
CA GLY A 87 26.96 8.09 -42.90
C GLY A 87 28.32 8.00 -43.60
N ASN A 88 29.33 8.69 -43.07
CA ASN A 88 30.69 8.67 -43.60
C ASN A 88 31.60 7.60 -42.95
N GLU A 89 31.09 6.82 -42.00
CA GLU A 89 31.88 5.84 -41.24
C GLU A 89 31.57 4.40 -41.62
N VAL A 90 32.58 3.53 -41.56
CA VAL A 90 32.40 2.09 -41.69
C VAL A 90 32.39 1.44 -40.29
N VAL A 91 31.27 0.75 -39.96
CA VAL A 91 31.04 0.10 -38.68
C VAL A 91 30.99 -1.41 -38.88
N ILE A 92 31.55 -2.13 -37.92
CA ILE A 92 31.48 -3.60 -37.87
C ILE A 92 30.22 -4.01 -37.08
N ALA A 93 29.31 -4.74 -37.72
CA ALA A 93 28.17 -5.36 -37.06
C ALA A 93 28.46 -6.83 -36.75
N THR A 94 28.31 -7.25 -35.50
CA THR A 94 28.58 -8.61 -35.05
C THR A 94 27.38 -9.18 -34.33
N PHE A 95 26.93 -10.38 -34.77
CA PHE A 95 25.84 -11.13 -34.12
C PHE A 95 26.34 -12.46 -33.60
N PHE A 96 26.00 -12.78 -32.38
CA PHE A 96 26.34 -14.05 -31.74
C PHE A 96 25.17 -15.02 -31.74
N ASN A 97 25.42 -16.30 -32.09
CA ASN A 97 24.44 -17.39 -32.09
C ASN A 97 23.15 -17.13 -32.92
N GLN A 98 23.27 -16.32 -33.98
CA GLN A 98 22.18 -15.98 -34.88
C GLN A 98 22.55 -16.25 -36.35
N PRO A 99 22.84 -17.51 -36.75
CA PRO A 99 23.31 -17.81 -38.11
C PRO A 99 22.26 -17.54 -39.20
N TYR A 100 20.98 -17.51 -38.81
CA TYR A 100 19.87 -17.23 -39.72
C TYR A 100 19.91 -15.82 -40.32
N ILE A 101 20.58 -14.89 -39.64
CA ILE A 101 20.74 -13.50 -40.11
C ILE A 101 21.56 -13.45 -41.40
N LYS A 102 22.49 -14.40 -41.63
CA LYS A 102 23.27 -14.46 -42.90
C LYS A 102 22.38 -14.51 -44.13
N LYS A 103 21.26 -15.25 -44.06
CA LYS A 103 20.28 -15.36 -45.15
C LYS A 103 19.43 -14.10 -45.33
N GLN A 104 19.56 -13.16 -44.45
CA GLN A 104 18.76 -11.93 -44.42
C GLN A 104 19.53 -10.71 -44.87
N ILE A 105 20.81 -10.82 -45.15
CA ILE A 105 21.71 -9.72 -45.49
C ILE A 105 22.23 -9.93 -46.90
N GLU A 106 22.09 -8.88 -47.72
CA GLU A 106 22.62 -8.81 -49.07
C GLU A 106 23.61 -7.63 -49.21
N LEU A 107 24.59 -7.75 -50.08
CA LEU A 107 25.52 -6.66 -50.34
C LEU A 107 24.76 -5.46 -50.93
N ASN A 108 25.13 -4.24 -50.56
CA ASN A 108 24.49 -2.98 -50.93
C ASN A 108 23.04 -2.82 -50.40
N GLN A 109 22.59 -3.70 -49.51
CA GLN A 109 21.28 -3.56 -48.88
C GLN A 109 21.37 -2.58 -47.71
N GLN A 110 20.39 -1.72 -47.60
CA GLN A 110 20.18 -0.89 -46.39
C GLN A 110 19.62 -1.75 -45.27
N VAL A 111 20.23 -1.70 -44.11
CA VAL A 111 19.85 -2.46 -42.92
C VAL A 111 19.90 -1.58 -41.68
N THR A 112 19.07 -1.89 -40.71
CA THR A 112 19.12 -1.25 -39.40
C THR A 112 19.54 -2.30 -38.35
N VAL A 113 20.64 -2.02 -37.65
CA VAL A 113 21.20 -2.89 -36.60
C VAL A 113 21.01 -2.23 -35.24
N MET A 114 20.33 -2.92 -34.33
CA MET A 114 20.24 -2.53 -32.90
C MET A 114 21.20 -3.37 -32.10
N GLY A 115 22.00 -2.73 -31.24
CA GLY A 115 22.97 -3.45 -30.42
C GLY A 115 23.73 -2.59 -29.43
N LYS A 116 24.73 -3.19 -28.80
CA LYS A 116 25.63 -2.51 -27.88
C LYS A 116 26.83 -1.96 -28.63
N TRP A 117 27.11 -0.68 -28.44
CA TRP A 117 28.22 0.03 -29.11
C TRP A 117 29.54 -0.18 -28.39
N ASP A 118 30.57 -0.43 -29.12
CA ASP A 118 31.99 -0.40 -28.73
C ASP A 118 32.70 0.68 -29.53
N ALA A 119 32.89 1.83 -28.90
CA ALA A 119 33.46 2.99 -29.55
C ALA A 119 34.93 2.77 -29.93
N SER A 120 35.69 1.99 -29.14
CA SER A 120 37.11 1.72 -29.38
C SER A 120 37.35 0.87 -30.63
N ARG A 121 36.42 -0.05 -30.92
CA ARG A 121 36.49 -0.99 -32.07
C ARG A 121 35.60 -0.56 -33.25
N ARG A 122 34.85 0.54 -33.10
CA ARG A 122 33.80 0.93 -34.06
C ARG A 122 32.92 -0.25 -34.43
N GLN A 123 32.44 -0.95 -33.41
CA GLN A 123 31.70 -2.19 -33.56
C GLN A 123 30.35 -2.11 -32.80
N VAL A 124 29.31 -2.59 -33.47
CA VAL A 124 28.01 -2.84 -32.81
C VAL A 124 27.81 -4.34 -32.60
N THR A 125 27.63 -4.77 -31.33
CA THR A 125 27.21 -6.13 -31.03
C THR A 125 25.69 -6.18 -31.14
N GLY A 126 25.22 -6.65 -32.31
CA GLY A 126 23.81 -6.66 -32.68
C GLY A 126 23.01 -7.70 -31.91
N ASN A 127 21.83 -7.29 -31.42
CA ASN A 127 20.83 -8.18 -30.87
C ASN A 127 19.60 -8.29 -31.79
N LYS A 128 19.41 -7.34 -32.69
CA LYS A 128 18.30 -7.35 -33.66
C LYS A 128 18.74 -6.72 -34.99
N LEU A 129 18.37 -7.37 -36.10
CA LEU A 129 18.47 -6.84 -37.46
C LEU A 129 17.06 -6.56 -37.96
N LEU A 130 16.87 -5.37 -38.56
CA LEU A 130 15.64 -4.97 -39.22
C LEU A 130 15.95 -4.79 -40.72
N LYS A 131 15.13 -5.43 -41.57
CA LYS A 131 15.17 -5.20 -43.00
C LYS A 131 14.29 -4.01 -43.32
N GLU A 132 14.78 -3.06 -44.09
CA GLU A 132 13.91 -2.02 -44.63
C GLU A 132 13.06 -2.54 -45.81
N LYS A 133 11.75 -2.36 -45.66
CA LYS A 133 10.86 -1.90 -46.72
C LYS A 133 10.27 -0.60 -46.21
N ALA A 134 10.50 0.43 -46.97
CA ALA A 134 10.57 1.83 -46.58
C ALA A 134 9.26 2.51 -46.13
N ASP A 135 8.08 1.94 -46.11
CA ASP A 135 6.87 2.76 -46.03
C ASP A 135 5.95 2.58 -44.78
N ASP A 136 6.25 1.69 -43.85
CA ASP A 136 5.27 1.41 -42.78
C ASP A 136 5.85 1.16 -41.37
N ARG A 137 7.07 1.58 -41.05
CA ARG A 137 7.65 1.31 -39.75
C ARG A 137 7.78 2.57 -38.91
N ASN A 138 6.88 2.69 -37.96
CA ASN A 138 7.06 3.57 -36.83
C ASN A 138 8.46 3.35 -36.24
N GLU A 139 9.31 4.36 -36.21
CA GLU A 139 10.62 4.38 -35.55
C GLU A 139 10.51 4.01 -34.07
N PHE A 140 9.31 3.99 -33.58
CA PHE A 140 8.89 3.61 -32.22
C PHE A 140 7.96 2.39 -32.24
N GLY A 141 8.38 1.29 -31.64
CA GLY A 141 7.56 0.07 -31.52
C GLY A 141 7.07 -0.18 -30.09
N ALA A 142 5.77 -0.22 -29.89
CA ALA A 142 5.17 -0.62 -28.61
C ALA A 142 5.47 -2.08 -28.28
N VAL A 143 5.85 -2.38 -27.03
CA VAL A 143 6.14 -3.73 -26.52
C VAL A 143 5.16 -4.05 -25.41
N TYR A 144 4.40 -5.13 -25.57
CA TYR A 144 3.37 -5.56 -24.62
C TYR A 144 3.87 -6.73 -23.76
N ALA A 145 3.29 -6.86 -22.59
CA ALA A 145 3.41 -8.09 -21.82
C ALA A 145 2.70 -9.21 -22.57
N VAL A 146 3.42 -10.25 -22.96
CA VAL A 146 2.88 -11.41 -23.67
C VAL A 146 3.30 -12.68 -22.97
N ASN A 147 2.54 -13.77 -23.19
CA ASN A 147 2.84 -15.07 -22.64
C ASN A 147 3.18 -16.09 -23.77
N LYS A 148 3.32 -17.36 -23.42
CA LYS A 148 3.65 -18.44 -24.38
C LYS A 148 2.55 -18.69 -25.43
N HIS A 149 1.33 -18.19 -25.22
CA HIS A 149 0.17 -18.45 -26.07
C HIS A 149 -0.01 -17.38 -27.17
N ILE A 150 0.34 -16.13 -26.88
CA ILE A 150 0.20 -15.01 -27.82
C ILE A 150 1.55 -14.38 -28.13
N ARG A 151 1.83 -14.21 -29.42
CA ARG A 151 3.02 -13.51 -29.90
C ARG A 151 2.76 -12.01 -30.00
N GLN A 152 3.80 -11.21 -29.76
CA GLN A 152 3.81 -9.75 -29.81
C GLN A 152 3.14 -9.17 -31.09
N ASN A 153 3.54 -9.65 -32.26
CA ASN A 153 3.04 -9.16 -33.54
C ASN A 153 1.54 -9.48 -33.77
N VAL A 154 1.07 -10.59 -33.24
CA VAL A 154 -0.35 -10.99 -33.31
C VAL A 154 -1.20 -10.06 -32.46
N LEU A 155 -0.77 -9.79 -31.21
CA LEU A 155 -1.47 -8.86 -30.33
C LEU A 155 -1.49 -7.44 -30.91
N GLN A 156 -0.38 -6.95 -31.45
CA GLN A 156 -0.31 -5.65 -32.14
C GLN A 156 -1.29 -5.55 -33.32
N SER A 157 -1.42 -6.63 -34.11
CA SER A 157 -2.35 -6.68 -35.24
C SER A 157 -3.80 -6.58 -34.77
N PHE A 158 -4.17 -7.27 -33.70
CA PHE A 158 -5.52 -7.20 -33.15
C PHE A 158 -5.83 -5.82 -32.54
N ILE A 159 -4.87 -5.22 -31.82
CA ILE A 159 -5.02 -3.85 -31.29
C ILE A 159 -5.21 -2.83 -32.43
N ARG A 160 -4.44 -2.96 -33.52
CA ARG A 160 -4.58 -2.11 -34.71
C ARG A 160 -5.96 -2.23 -35.31
N GLN A 161 -6.41 -3.46 -35.57
CA GLN A 161 -7.74 -3.74 -36.12
C GLN A 161 -8.85 -3.19 -35.21
N ALA A 162 -8.76 -3.42 -33.91
CA ALA A 162 -9.72 -2.90 -32.95
C ALA A 162 -9.77 -1.37 -32.97
N TYR A 163 -8.63 -0.71 -33.03
CA TYR A 163 -8.59 0.75 -33.14
C TYR A 163 -9.21 1.24 -34.45
N GLU A 164 -8.85 0.65 -35.59
CA GLU A 164 -9.38 1.05 -36.90
C GLU A 164 -10.89 0.89 -36.99
N GLU A 165 -11.44 -0.18 -36.40
CA GLU A 165 -12.87 -0.49 -36.45
C GLU A 165 -13.71 0.24 -35.39
N TYR A 166 -13.16 0.58 -34.22
CA TYR A 166 -13.91 1.09 -33.08
C TYR A 166 -13.50 2.53 -32.65
N ALA A 167 -12.50 3.15 -33.29
CA ALA A 167 -12.01 4.46 -32.90
C ALA A 167 -13.10 5.55 -32.82
N ASN A 168 -14.11 5.49 -33.69
CA ASN A 168 -15.15 6.51 -33.76
C ASN A 168 -16.16 6.48 -32.61
N ILE A 169 -16.19 5.39 -31.84
CA ILE A 169 -17.09 5.22 -30.68
C ILE A 169 -16.34 5.29 -29.35
N ILE A 170 -15.04 5.58 -29.36
CA ILE A 170 -14.26 5.75 -28.13
C ILE A 170 -14.75 7.03 -27.43
N PRO A 171 -15.33 6.93 -26.19
CA PRO A 171 -15.76 8.11 -25.47
C PRO A 171 -14.58 8.89 -24.91
N THR A 172 -14.72 10.19 -24.80
CA THR A 172 -13.77 11.05 -24.07
C THR A 172 -14.32 11.28 -22.66
N TYR A 173 -13.58 10.82 -21.64
CA TYR A 173 -14.01 10.95 -20.25
C TYR A 173 -13.56 12.27 -19.62
N LEU A 174 -12.37 12.77 -20.00
CA LEU A 174 -11.85 14.00 -19.41
C LEU A 174 -12.52 15.24 -20.02
N PRO A 175 -13.16 16.13 -19.21
CA PRO A 175 -13.70 17.39 -19.66
C PRO A 175 -12.66 18.26 -20.37
N GLU A 176 -13.10 19.04 -21.35
CA GLU A 176 -12.21 19.86 -22.16
C GLU A 176 -11.42 20.87 -21.33
N THR A 177 -12.03 21.44 -20.31
CA THR A 177 -11.39 22.36 -19.38
C THR A 177 -10.18 21.73 -18.67
N ILE A 178 -10.31 20.46 -18.27
CA ILE A 178 -9.21 19.68 -17.66
C ILE A 178 -8.14 19.38 -18.69
N ARG A 179 -8.54 18.93 -19.90
CA ARG A 179 -7.61 18.60 -20.97
C ARG A 179 -6.77 19.81 -21.38
N GLN A 180 -7.39 20.96 -21.55
CA GLN A 180 -6.70 22.22 -21.90
C GLN A 180 -5.74 22.66 -20.78
N ARG A 181 -6.21 22.65 -19.50
CA ARG A 181 -5.41 23.06 -18.34
C ARG A 181 -4.10 22.28 -18.22
N TYR A 182 -4.15 20.98 -18.44
CA TYR A 182 -2.97 20.10 -18.27
C TYR A 182 -2.36 19.64 -19.59
N ARG A 183 -2.81 20.17 -20.74
CA ARG A 183 -2.35 19.79 -22.10
C ARG A 183 -2.41 18.27 -22.30
N LEU A 184 -3.58 17.69 -22.01
CA LEU A 184 -3.86 16.26 -22.18
C LEU A 184 -4.53 16.02 -23.54
N MET A 185 -4.31 14.84 -24.11
CA MET A 185 -4.95 14.40 -25.35
C MET A 185 -6.41 14.02 -25.09
N ASP A 186 -7.27 14.08 -26.13
CA ASP A 186 -8.52 13.33 -26.08
C ASP A 186 -8.26 11.82 -26.06
N ARG A 187 -9.22 11.03 -25.58
CA ARG A 187 -9.01 9.59 -25.36
C ARG A 187 -8.72 8.81 -26.65
N ARG A 188 -9.35 9.18 -27.76
CA ARG A 188 -9.11 8.55 -29.06
C ARG A 188 -7.68 8.78 -29.51
N GLN A 189 -7.20 10.02 -29.42
CA GLN A 189 -5.82 10.37 -29.75
C GLN A 189 -4.85 9.69 -28.79
N MET A 190 -5.13 9.69 -27.49
CA MET A 190 -4.32 9.04 -26.46
C MET A 190 -4.14 7.55 -26.74
N ILE A 191 -5.22 6.80 -27.04
CA ILE A 191 -5.17 5.38 -27.39
C ILE A 191 -4.33 5.16 -28.66
N ARG A 192 -4.49 6.04 -29.68
CA ARG A 192 -3.67 5.96 -30.88
C ARG A 192 -2.18 6.11 -30.56
N GLU A 193 -1.83 7.20 -29.87
CA GLU A 193 -0.43 7.56 -29.62
C GLU A 193 0.24 6.68 -28.58
N ILE A 194 -0.52 5.99 -27.71
CA ILE A 194 0.06 5.02 -26.77
C ILE A 194 0.37 3.68 -27.47
N HIS A 195 -0.42 3.28 -28.47
CA HIS A 195 -0.19 2.03 -29.20
C HIS A 195 0.68 2.20 -30.44
N PHE A 196 0.57 3.34 -31.14
CA PHE A 196 1.21 3.61 -32.43
C PHE A 196 1.90 4.99 -32.42
N PRO A 197 2.78 5.28 -31.45
CA PRO A 197 3.42 6.58 -31.34
C PRO A 197 4.38 6.79 -32.50
N GLN A 198 4.45 8.04 -33.01
CA GLN A 198 5.42 8.43 -34.03
C GLN A 198 6.76 8.84 -33.40
N THR A 199 6.74 9.40 -32.20
CA THR A 199 7.93 9.87 -31.50
C THR A 199 7.89 9.48 -30.01
N GLN A 200 9.06 9.53 -29.35
CA GLN A 200 9.15 9.34 -27.90
C GLN A 200 8.34 10.39 -27.13
N ALA A 201 8.28 11.61 -27.65
CA ALA A 201 7.52 12.70 -27.03
C ALA A 201 6.02 12.42 -27.05
N THR A 202 5.47 11.95 -28.19
CA THR A 202 4.05 11.59 -28.30
C THR A 202 3.70 10.39 -27.43
N ALA A 203 4.57 9.37 -27.37
CA ALA A 203 4.39 8.23 -26.47
C ALA A 203 4.34 8.64 -24.99
N LYS A 204 5.25 9.52 -24.56
CA LYS A 204 5.26 10.05 -23.18
C LYS A 204 4.02 10.88 -22.86
N ALA A 205 3.58 11.73 -23.80
CA ALA A 205 2.39 12.55 -23.63
C ALA A 205 1.11 11.70 -23.55
N ALA A 206 0.99 10.66 -24.39
CA ALA A 206 -0.10 9.71 -24.36
C ALA A 206 -0.12 8.92 -23.04
N ARG A 207 1.04 8.42 -22.58
CA ARG A 207 1.16 7.72 -21.30
C ARG A 207 0.78 8.62 -20.12
N ARG A 208 1.21 9.89 -20.14
CA ARG A 208 0.82 10.86 -19.12
C ARG A 208 -0.69 11.10 -19.10
N THR A 209 -1.32 11.20 -20.28
CA THR A 209 -2.78 11.35 -20.39
C THR A 209 -3.50 10.12 -19.86
N ALA A 210 -3.06 8.91 -20.21
CA ALA A 210 -3.64 7.67 -19.74
C ALA A 210 -3.54 7.53 -18.21
N ALA A 211 -2.39 7.82 -17.60
CA ALA A 211 -2.20 7.80 -16.16
C ALA A 211 -3.10 8.80 -15.44
N TYR A 212 -3.23 10.02 -15.98
CA TYR A 212 -4.13 11.03 -15.42
C TYR A 212 -5.60 10.59 -15.51
N GLU A 213 -6.02 10.04 -16.65
CA GLU A 213 -7.38 9.54 -16.86
C GLU A 213 -7.71 8.40 -15.89
N GLU A 214 -6.81 7.44 -15.70
CA GLU A 214 -6.99 6.36 -14.71
C GLU A 214 -7.19 6.91 -13.30
N PHE A 215 -6.35 7.84 -12.86
CA PHE A 215 -6.47 8.46 -11.54
C PHE A 215 -7.74 9.29 -11.39
N PHE A 216 -8.12 10.03 -12.44
CA PHE A 216 -9.33 10.85 -12.42
C PHE A 216 -10.60 10.00 -12.33
N LEU A 217 -10.70 8.95 -13.16
CA LEU A 217 -11.85 8.04 -13.14
C LEU A 217 -11.96 7.29 -11.81
N PHE A 218 -10.82 6.83 -11.27
CA PHE A 218 -10.76 6.21 -9.96
C PHE A 218 -11.26 7.16 -8.85
N GLN A 219 -10.73 8.39 -8.83
CA GLN A 219 -11.13 9.39 -7.82
C GLN A 219 -12.57 9.86 -8.00
N LEU A 220 -13.04 9.97 -9.23
CA LEU A 220 -14.43 10.31 -9.52
C LEU A 220 -15.39 9.26 -8.94
N ARG A 221 -15.11 7.97 -9.16
CA ARG A 221 -15.88 6.86 -8.62
C ARG A 221 -15.88 6.88 -7.09
N LEU A 222 -14.72 6.97 -6.45
CA LEU A 222 -14.61 7.03 -4.99
C LEU A 222 -15.41 8.21 -4.40
N GLN A 223 -15.30 9.37 -5.00
CA GLN A 223 -16.00 10.56 -4.48
C GLN A 223 -17.49 10.54 -4.79
N ALA A 224 -17.92 9.88 -5.88
CA ALA A 224 -19.34 9.66 -6.15
C ALA A 224 -19.96 8.73 -5.09
N ILE A 225 -19.29 7.62 -4.74
CA ILE A 225 -19.72 6.73 -3.65
C ILE A 225 -19.81 7.49 -2.32
N ARG A 226 -18.78 8.27 -1.97
CA ARG A 226 -18.79 9.10 -0.75
C ARG A 226 -19.98 10.07 -0.71
N ARG A 227 -20.32 10.67 -1.85
CA ARG A 227 -21.47 11.57 -1.94
C ARG A 227 -22.79 10.85 -1.77
N ALA A 228 -22.94 9.67 -2.37
CA ALA A 228 -24.12 8.84 -2.19
C ALA A 228 -24.32 8.52 -0.69
N HIS A 229 -23.27 8.03 -0.02
CA HIS A 229 -23.33 7.79 1.43
C HIS A 229 -23.58 9.03 2.29
N ARG A 230 -23.15 10.22 1.85
CA ARG A 230 -23.43 11.48 2.55
C ARG A 230 -24.86 12.01 2.31
N GLN A 231 -25.58 11.49 1.33
CA GLN A 231 -26.98 11.81 1.07
C GLN A 231 -27.94 10.87 1.84
N GLU A 232 -27.44 9.78 2.41
CA GLU A 232 -28.20 8.96 3.34
C GLU A 232 -28.40 9.74 4.65
N ASP A 233 -29.63 9.85 5.12
CA ASP A 233 -30.02 10.60 6.33
C ASP A 233 -29.34 9.96 7.57
N GLY A 234 -28.14 10.44 7.90
CA GLY A 234 -27.49 10.12 9.16
C GLY A 234 -28.09 10.92 10.31
N GLU A 235 -28.18 10.31 11.49
CA GLU A 235 -28.55 11.04 12.69
C GLU A 235 -27.42 11.98 13.12
N ARG A 236 -27.77 13.25 13.39
CA ARG A 236 -26.81 14.22 13.93
C ARG A 236 -26.55 13.95 15.39
N ILE A 237 -25.32 13.72 15.76
CA ILE A 237 -24.92 13.63 17.18
C ILE A 237 -24.75 15.06 17.71
N LEU A 238 -25.83 15.58 18.31
CA LEU A 238 -25.85 16.92 18.89
C LEU A 238 -25.33 16.89 20.34
N TYR A 239 -24.02 16.72 20.49
CA TYR A 239 -23.36 16.65 21.78
C TYR A 239 -23.35 17.99 22.53
N HIS A 240 -23.25 17.94 23.87
CA HIS A 240 -23.18 19.07 24.75
C HIS A 240 -21.76 19.66 24.78
N ASN A 241 -21.60 20.78 24.07
CA ASN A 241 -20.28 21.35 23.84
C ASN A 241 -19.58 21.84 25.13
N ASP A 242 -20.34 22.33 26.09
CA ASP A 242 -19.76 22.85 27.34
C ASP A 242 -19.26 21.72 28.23
N GLU A 243 -20.02 20.62 28.36
CA GLU A 243 -19.59 19.41 29.03
C GLU A 243 -18.34 18.80 28.38
N LEU A 244 -18.29 18.80 27.04
CA LEU A 244 -17.13 18.30 26.30
C LEU A 244 -15.89 19.17 26.56
N LYS A 245 -16.02 20.48 26.62
CA LYS A 245 -14.92 21.40 26.97
C LYS A 245 -14.46 21.22 28.40
N GLU A 246 -15.38 21.04 29.34
CA GLU A 246 -15.07 20.77 30.75
C GLU A 246 -14.31 19.45 30.89
N PHE A 247 -14.77 18.40 30.22
CA PHE A 247 -14.08 17.10 30.18
C PHE A 247 -12.64 17.24 29.63
N ILE A 248 -12.47 17.93 28.49
CA ILE A 248 -11.13 18.17 27.89
C ILE A 248 -10.25 18.99 28.84
N GLY A 249 -10.81 20.00 29.50
CA GLY A 249 -10.09 20.86 30.46
C GLY A 249 -9.68 20.12 31.74
N GLY A 250 -10.41 19.05 32.11
CA GLY A 250 -10.12 18.18 33.26
C GLY A 250 -9.05 17.11 33.00
N LEU A 251 -8.57 16.95 31.77
CA LEU A 251 -7.52 15.97 31.46
C LEU A 251 -6.20 16.36 32.13
N PRO A 252 -5.41 15.36 32.64
CA PRO A 252 -4.15 15.61 33.35
C PRO A 252 -3.00 16.10 32.45
N PHE A 253 -3.25 16.42 31.19
CA PHE A 253 -2.31 16.89 30.20
C PHE A 253 -3.01 17.74 29.14
N GLU A 254 -2.26 18.61 28.48
CA GLU A 254 -2.76 19.36 27.34
C GLU A 254 -2.71 18.54 26.04
N LEU A 255 -3.74 18.69 25.20
CA LEU A 255 -3.75 18.10 23.87
C LEU A 255 -2.75 18.84 22.96
N THR A 256 -2.05 18.08 22.11
CA THR A 256 -1.22 18.67 21.04
C THR A 256 -2.10 19.37 20.00
N ASP A 257 -1.51 20.28 19.21
CA ASP A 257 -2.25 20.97 18.15
C ASP A 257 -2.81 20.00 17.10
N ALA A 258 -2.09 18.93 16.80
CA ALA A 258 -2.58 17.85 15.94
C ALA A 258 -3.79 17.14 16.53
N GLN A 259 -3.77 16.82 17.82
CA GLN A 259 -4.92 16.21 18.51
C GLN A 259 -6.12 17.16 18.53
N LYS A 260 -5.92 18.44 18.87
CA LYS A 260 -6.99 19.48 18.84
C LYS A 260 -7.61 19.58 17.45
N ARG A 261 -6.80 19.62 16.39
CA ARG A 261 -7.26 19.64 15.00
C ARG A 261 -8.13 18.44 14.68
N VAL A 262 -7.65 17.24 14.99
CA VAL A 262 -8.34 15.98 14.71
C VAL A 262 -9.65 15.85 15.50
N VAL A 263 -9.65 16.22 16.78
CA VAL A 263 -10.89 16.29 17.60
C VAL A 263 -11.91 17.20 16.93
N ASN A 264 -11.50 18.39 16.48
CA ASN A 264 -12.40 19.32 15.79
C ASN A 264 -12.93 18.75 14.47
N GLU A 265 -12.12 17.99 13.71
CA GLU A 265 -12.56 17.31 12.49
C GLU A 265 -13.66 16.28 12.80
N ILE A 266 -13.42 15.40 13.78
CA ILE A 266 -14.37 14.36 14.22
C ILE A 266 -15.66 15.01 14.74
N CYS A 267 -15.56 15.96 15.66
CA CYS A 267 -16.69 16.64 16.26
C CYS A 267 -17.53 17.43 15.25
N ARG A 268 -16.91 17.93 14.17
CA ARG A 268 -17.62 18.57 13.07
C ARG A 268 -18.41 17.55 12.27
N ASP A 269 -17.83 16.39 11.97
CA ASP A 269 -18.49 15.35 11.21
C ASP A 269 -19.69 14.78 11.98
N MET A 270 -19.55 14.52 13.28
CA MET A 270 -20.65 14.02 14.14
C MET A 270 -21.89 14.91 14.13
N ARG A 271 -21.75 16.21 13.86
CA ARG A 271 -22.85 17.17 13.76
C ARG A 271 -23.48 17.27 12.37
N GLN A 272 -22.92 16.60 11.38
CA GLN A 272 -23.47 16.64 10.02
C GLN A 272 -24.69 15.71 9.89
N PRO A 273 -25.57 15.95 8.90
CA PRO A 273 -26.74 15.11 8.65
C PRO A 273 -26.36 13.85 7.82
N TYR A 274 -25.15 13.36 7.97
CA TYR A 274 -24.67 12.14 7.32
C TYR A 274 -23.78 11.36 8.26
N GLN A 275 -23.72 10.05 8.09
CA GLN A 275 -22.89 9.15 8.87
C GLN A 275 -21.40 9.47 8.68
N MET A 276 -20.68 9.73 9.77
CA MET A 276 -19.23 9.86 9.74
C MET A 276 -18.58 8.50 9.41
N ASN A 277 -17.66 8.48 8.47
CA ASN A 277 -16.79 7.34 8.20
C ASN A 277 -15.34 7.83 8.11
N ARG A 278 -14.59 7.74 9.23
CA ARG A 278 -13.30 8.40 9.38
C ARG A 278 -12.21 7.44 9.84
N LEU A 279 -11.04 7.54 9.22
CA LEU A 279 -9.82 6.86 9.64
C LEU A 279 -8.94 7.81 10.45
N LEU A 280 -8.70 7.48 11.72
CA LEU A 280 -7.76 8.15 12.59
C LEU A 280 -6.41 7.45 12.53
N GLN A 281 -5.45 8.12 11.95
CA GLN A 281 -4.10 7.62 11.76
C GLN A 281 -3.10 8.39 12.63
N GLY A 282 -2.18 7.67 13.26
CA GLY A 282 -1.11 8.27 14.04
C GLY A 282 -0.15 7.23 14.53
N ASP A 283 1.07 7.63 14.77
CA ASP A 283 2.12 6.73 15.25
C ASP A 283 1.78 6.11 16.62
N VAL A 284 2.51 5.08 17.00
CA VAL A 284 2.38 4.47 18.33
C VAL A 284 2.64 5.53 19.42
N GLY A 285 1.66 5.70 20.32
CA GLY A 285 1.75 6.69 21.40
C GLY A 285 1.46 8.13 20.97
N SER A 286 0.90 8.40 19.79
CA SER A 286 0.44 9.73 19.36
C SER A 286 -0.82 10.22 20.10
N GLY A 287 -1.46 9.34 20.90
CA GLY A 287 -2.65 9.67 21.67
C GLY A 287 -3.96 9.42 20.94
N LYS A 288 -4.02 8.49 20.00
CA LYS A 288 -5.29 8.08 19.34
C LYS A 288 -6.39 7.73 20.33
N THR A 289 -6.06 7.02 21.39
CA THR A 289 -7.02 6.61 22.44
C THR A 289 -7.68 7.79 23.13
N ILE A 290 -6.96 8.91 23.36
CA ILE A 290 -7.55 10.09 23.97
C ILE A 290 -8.48 10.82 23.01
N VAL A 291 -8.12 10.88 21.72
CA VAL A 291 -9.01 11.43 20.68
C VAL A 291 -10.29 10.60 20.58
N ALA A 292 -10.16 9.27 20.61
CA ALA A 292 -11.31 8.36 20.65
C ALA A 292 -12.16 8.56 21.92
N ALA A 293 -11.54 8.73 23.11
CA ALA A 293 -12.25 9.01 24.35
C ALA A 293 -13.08 10.30 24.28
N ILE A 294 -12.54 11.36 23.66
CA ILE A 294 -13.27 12.62 23.46
C ILE A 294 -14.47 12.43 22.52
N ALA A 295 -14.31 11.66 21.43
CA ALA A 295 -15.41 11.32 20.54
C ALA A 295 -16.49 10.46 21.22
N ILE A 296 -16.09 9.48 22.03
CA ILE A 296 -16.97 8.66 22.85
C ILE A 296 -17.76 9.54 23.82
N TYR A 297 -17.08 10.44 24.53
CA TYR A 297 -17.74 11.33 25.48
C TYR A 297 -18.77 12.25 24.76
N ALA A 298 -18.40 12.77 23.61
CA ALA A 298 -19.33 13.56 22.79
C ALA A 298 -20.59 12.75 22.43
N ALA A 299 -20.46 11.50 21.97
CA ALA A 299 -21.60 10.66 21.64
C ALA A 299 -22.48 10.38 22.87
N ILE A 300 -21.88 10.12 24.04
CA ILE A 300 -22.59 9.81 25.28
C ILE A 300 -23.35 11.04 25.81
N THR A 301 -22.79 12.26 25.73
CA THR A 301 -23.49 13.49 26.11
C THR A 301 -24.71 13.77 25.24
N ALA A 302 -24.74 13.23 24.02
CA ALA A 302 -25.90 13.30 23.12
C ALA A 302 -26.93 12.17 23.36
N GLY A 303 -26.71 11.28 24.34
CA GLY A 303 -27.61 10.16 24.68
C GLY A 303 -27.37 8.88 23.89
N TYR A 304 -26.24 8.76 23.18
CA TYR A 304 -25.90 7.56 22.43
C TYR A 304 -24.96 6.64 23.22
N GLN A 305 -24.98 5.36 22.86
CA GLN A 305 -23.94 4.40 23.26
C GLN A 305 -22.79 4.40 22.26
N ALA A 306 -21.59 4.06 22.75
CA ALA A 306 -20.42 3.85 21.93
C ALA A 306 -19.89 2.41 22.07
N ALA A 307 -19.39 1.83 20.97
CA ALA A 307 -18.73 0.54 20.96
C ALA A 307 -17.29 0.68 20.47
N LEU A 308 -16.33 0.07 21.19
CA LEU A 308 -14.93 0.02 20.80
C LEU A 308 -14.50 -1.44 20.60
N MET A 309 -14.19 -1.81 19.37
CA MET A 309 -13.75 -3.14 19.01
C MET A 309 -12.22 -3.20 18.90
N ALA A 310 -11.59 -4.13 19.64
CA ALA A 310 -10.17 -4.40 19.62
C ALA A 310 -9.89 -5.82 19.10
N PRO A 311 -8.73 -6.08 18.46
CA PRO A 311 -8.46 -7.37 17.81
C PRO A 311 -8.22 -8.53 18.78
N THR A 312 -7.88 -8.27 20.04
CA THR A 312 -7.62 -9.29 21.05
C THR A 312 -8.24 -8.92 22.40
N GLU A 313 -8.51 -9.92 23.25
CA GLU A 313 -9.06 -9.71 24.60
C GLU A 313 -8.13 -8.88 25.49
N ILE A 314 -6.82 -9.09 25.37
CA ILE A 314 -5.81 -8.32 26.11
C ILE A 314 -5.92 -6.83 25.76
N LEU A 315 -6.01 -6.50 24.49
CA LEU A 315 -6.17 -5.11 24.03
C LEU A 315 -7.51 -4.53 24.47
N ALA A 316 -8.59 -5.29 24.34
CA ALA A 316 -9.91 -4.89 24.81
C ALA A 316 -9.90 -4.56 26.30
N GLY A 317 -9.28 -5.43 27.11
CA GLY A 317 -9.10 -5.21 28.56
C GLY A 317 -8.30 -3.94 28.87
N GLN A 318 -7.19 -3.72 28.15
CA GLN A 318 -6.37 -2.51 28.31
C GLN A 318 -7.11 -1.23 27.93
N HIS A 319 -7.88 -1.26 26.82
CA HIS A 319 -8.72 -0.13 26.44
C HIS A 319 -9.79 0.14 27.48
N ALA A 320 -10.47 -0.89 27.97
CA ALA A 320 -11.49 -0.75 29.00
C ALA A 320 -10.92 -0.15 30.30
N GLU A 321 -9.79 -0.68 30.80
CA GLU A 321 -9.12 -0.16 32.00
C GLU A 321 -8.68 1.30 31.81
N LYS A 322 -8.07 1.64 30.68
CA LYS A 322 -7.58 2.98 30.39
C LYS A 322 -8.72 3.98 30.23
N LEU A 323 -9.78 3.59 29.52
CA LEU A 323 -10.95 4.43 29.31
C LEU A 323 -11.74 4.61 30.61
N ALA A 324 -11.87 3.58 31.46
CA ALA A 324 -12.47 3.72 32.76
C ALA A 324 -11.74 4.75 33.63
N LYS A 325 -10.40 4.77 33.61
CA LYS A 325 -9.60 5.80 34.30
C LYS A 325 -9.79 7.20 33.72
N ILE A 326 -9.86 7.33 32.38
CA ILE A 326 -10.07 8.62 31.72
C ILE A 326 -11.46 9.19 32.06
N PHE A 327 -12.48 8.34 32.20
CA PHE A 327 -13.84 8.73 32.51
C PHE A 327 -14.15 8.72 34.01
N GLU A 328 -13.16 8.53 34.88
CA GLU A 328 -13.35 8.59 36.33
C GLU A 328 -13.91 9.95 36.74
N GLY A 329 -14.96 9.95 37.54
CA GLY A 329 -15.69 11.16 37.94
C GLY A 329 -16.74 11.67 36.93
N THR A 330 -16.88 11.01 35.77
CA THR A 330 -17.97 11.29 34.82
C THR A 330 -19.14 10.29 34.99
N HIS A 331 -20.21 10.51 34.23
CA HIS A 331 -21.36 9.61 34.20
C HIS A 331 -21.18 8.41 33.25
N VAL A 332 -20.01 8.25 32.61
CA VAL A 332 -19.75 7.17 31.65
C VAL A 332 -19.54 5.84 32.35
N GLN A 333 -20.36 4.85 31.99
CA GLN A 333 -20.23 3.46 32.47
C GLN A 333 -19.54 2.63 31.37
N VAL A 334 -18.36 2.12 31.71
CA VAL A 334 -17.53 1.30 30.79
C VAL A 334 -17.73 -0.16 31.08
N ALA A 335 -18.02 -0.98 30.10
CA ALA A 335 -18.09 -2.42 30.23
C ALA A 335 -17.17 -3.15 29.23
N LEU A 336 -16.71 -4.33 29.62
CA LEU A 336 -15.87 -5.21 28.82
C LEU A 336 -16.65 -6.45 28.38
N LEU A 337 -16.83 -6.68 27.09
CA LEU A 337 -17.47 -7.85 26.50
C LEU A 337 -16.46 -8.70 25.74
N THR A 338 -16.07 -9.83 26.34
CA THR A 338 -15.10 -10.80 25.79
C THR A 338 -15.62 -12.23 25.95
N GLY A 339 -14.99 -13.18 25.25
CA GLY A 339 -15.32 -14.61 25.34
C GLY A 339 -15.00 -15.24 26.68
N SER A 340 -14.19 -14.61 27.53
CA SER A 340 -13.80 -15.11 28.87
C SER A 340 -14.82 -14.85 29.94
N LEU A 341 -15.91 -14.12 29.68
CA LEU A 341 -16.99 -13.89 30.67
C LEU A 341 -17.75 -15.16 30.97
N THR A 342 -18.11 -15.33 32.25
CA THR A 342 -19.03 -16.40 32.66
C THR A 342 -20.42 -16.18 32.04
N ALA A 343 -21.17 -17.26 31.83
CA ALA A 343 -22.50 -17.19 31.23
C ALA A 343 -23.49 -16.26 32.01
N LYS A 344 -23.28 -16.13 33.31
CA LYS A 344 -24.07 -15.22 34.18
C LYS A 344 -23.67 -13.76 33.88
N GLN A 345 -22.40 -13.44 33.97
CA GLN A 345 -21.89 -12.09 33.68
C GLN A 345 -22.25 -11.63 32.28
N HIS A 346 -22.10 -12.52 31.31
CA HIS A 346 -22.45 -12.23 29.89
C HIS A 346 -23.94 -11.84 29.78
N ARG A 347 -24.85 -12.61 30.40
CA ARG A 347 -26.31 -12.35 30.36
C ARG A 347 -26.69 -11.04 31.06
N GLU A 348 -26.08 -10.77 32.22
CA GLU A 348 -26.29 -9.52 32.97
C GLU A 348 -25.82 -8.31 32.16
N LEU A 349 -24.66 -8.41 31.52
CA LEU A 349 -24.10 -7.36 30.68
C LEU A 349 -24.97 -7.09 29.45
N LEU A 350 -25.41 -8.12 28.72
CA LEU A 350 -26.30 -7.95 27.58
C LEU A 350 -27.62 -7.28 27.98
N THR A 351 -28.15 -7.58 29.14
CA THR A 351 -29.36 -6.94 29.66
C THR A 351 -29.13 -5.45 29.96
N ALA A 352 -27.99 -5.11 30.57
CA ALA A 352 -27.62 -3.73 30.86
C ALA A 352 -27.36 -2.92 29.59
N MET A 353 -26.72 -3.51 28.57
CA MET A 353 -26.51 -2.90 27.27
C MET A 353 -27.84 -2.56 26.57
N LYS A 354 -28.77 -3.51 26.54
CA LYS A 354 -30.08 -3.33 25.90
C LYS A 354 -30.94 -2.27 26.63
N ARG A 355 -30.73 -2.06 27.93
CA ARG A 355 -31.42 -1.02 28.73
C ARG A 355 -30.78 0.36 28.61
N GLY A 356 -29.55 0.44 28.12
CA GLY A 356 -28.78 1.67 28.11
C GLY A 356 -28.08 2.01 29.42
N ASP A 357 -28.04 1.06 30.38
CA ASP A 357 -27.35 1.24 31.67
C ASP A 357 -25.83 1.35 31.53
N VAL A 358 -25.30 0.88 30.39
CA VAL A 358 -23.89 0.96 29.98
C VAL A 358 -23.75 1.81 28.74
N ASN A 359 -22.90 2.84 28.81
CA ASN A 359 -22.74 3.81 27.72
C ASN A 359 -21.59 3.45 26.77
N LEU A 360 -20.49 2.84 27.27
CA LEU A 360 -19.33 2.45 26.50
C LEU A 360 -19.08 0.94 26.64
N ILE A 361 -19.14 0.24 25.54
CA ILE A 361 -18.88 -1.19 25.47
C ILE A 361 -17.56 -1.41 24.72
N VAL A 362 -16.57 -1.97 25.40
CA VAL A 362 -15.29 -2.36 24.82
C VAL A 362 -15.27 -3.88 24.67
N GLY A 363 -14.82 -4.39 23.53
CA GLY A 363 -14.77 -5.84 23.33
C GLY A 363 -14.01 -6.27 22.09
N THR A 364 -14.10 -7.55 21.81
CA THR A 364 -13.56 -8.16 20.60
C THR A 364 -14.70 -8.44 19.59
N HIS A 365 -14.53 -9.45 18.73
CA HIS A 365 -15.61 -9.94 17.86
C HIS A 365 -16.89 -10.37 18.64
N ALA A 366 -16.83 -10.47 19.96
CA ALA A 366 -18.03 -10.69 20.79
C ALA A 366 -19.08 -9.58 20.62
N LEU A 367 -18.67 -8.34 20.30
CA LEU A 367 -19.58 -7.20 20.08
C LEU A 367 -20.52 -7.37 18.88
N ILE A 368 -20.17 -8.20 17.93
CA ILE A 368 -20.94 -8.43 16.68
C ILE A 368 -21.75 -9.74 16.70
N GLN A 369 -21.63 -10.55 17.75
CA GLN A 369 -22.34 -11.84 17.84
C GLN A 369 -23.86 -11.66 17.85
N ASP A 370 -24.56 -12.71 17.37
CA ASP A 370 -26.01 -12.78 17.44
C ASP A 370 -26.47 -12.68 18.91
N GLY A 371 -27.54 -11.92 19.14
CA GLY A 371 -28.06 -11.70 20.49
C GLY A 371 -27.45 -10.50 21.25
N VAL A 372 -26.41 -9.85 20.72
CA VAL A 372 -25.92 -8.58 21.23
C VAL A 372 -26.76 -7.43 20.66
N GLU A 373 -27.49 -6.76 21.52
CA GLU A 373 -28.36 -5.63 21.21
C GLU A 373 -27.95 -4.39 22.00
N TYR A 374 -27.94 -3.24 21.34
CA TYR A 374 -27.68 -1.93 21.93
C TYR A 374 -29.00 -1.16 22.09
N ALA A 375 -29.10 -0.30 23.09
CA ALA A 375 -30.27 0.55 23.27
C ALA A 375 -30.29 1.68 22.21
N ASN A 376 -29.15 2.32 21.98
CA ASN A 376 -28.99 3.43 21.04
C ASN A 376 -27.51 3.58 20.65
N LEU A 377 -27.00 2.73 19.74
CA LEU A 377 -25.61 2.77 19.30
C LEU A 377 -25.39 3.88 18.27
N GLY A 378 -24.71 4.97 18.66
CA GLY A 378 -24.41 6.11 17.77
C GLY A 378 -22.96 6.23 17.33
N LEU A 379 -22.01 5.56 18.01
CA LEU A 379 -20.59 5.61 17.64
C LEU A 379 -19.93 4.25 17.70
N VAL A 380 -19.28 3.86 16.62
CA VAL A 380 -18.52 2.63 16.49
C VAL A 380 -17.05 2.97 16.28
N ILE A 381 -16.17 2.41 17.11
CA ILE A 381 -14.72 2.58 17.01
C ILE A 381 -14.07 1.22 16.77
N THR A 382 -13.16 1.13 15.81
CA THR A 382 -12.34 -0.07 15.58
C THR A 382 -10.87 0.29 15.74
N ASP A 383 -10.17 -0.43 16.62
CA ASP A 383 -8.71 -0.27 16.78
C ASP A 383 -7.98 -1.31 15.91
N GLU A 384 -6.88 -0.89 15.27
CA GLU A 384 -6.12 -1.69 14.30
C GLU A 384 -7.02 -2.26 13.18
N GLN A 385 -7.72 -1.37 12.48
CA GLN A 385 -8.72 -1.70 11.46
C GLN A 385 -8.31 -2.82 10.49
N HIS A 386 -7.03 -2.88 10.11
CA HIS A 386 -6.51 -3.88 9.18
C HIS A 386 -6.54 -5.32 9.70
N ARG A 387 -6.80 -5.52 11.00
CA ARG A 387 -6.95 -6.84 11.64
C ARG A 387 -8.36 -7.41 11.53
N PHE A 388 -9.33 -6.61 11.08
CA PHE A 388 -10.72 -7.03 10.95
C PHE A 388 -11.10 -7.20 9.48
N GLY A 389 -11.82 -8.29 9.19
CA GLY A 389 -12.43 -8.49 7.88
C GLY A 389 -13.53 -7.46 7.58
N VAL A 390 -13.82 -7.23 6.31
CA VAL A 390 -14.88 -6.31 5.85
C VAL A 390 -16.22 -6.67 6.47
N ASN A 391 -16.59 -7.95 6.48
CA ASN A 391 -17.85 -8.45 7.04
C ASN A 391 -17.99 -8.14 8.54
N GLN A 392 -16.91 -8.24 9.32
CA GLN A 392 -16.95 -7.94 10.75
C GLN A 392 -17.21 -6.46 11.02
N ARG A 393 -16.61 -5.59 10.21
CA ARG A 393 -16.82 -4.14 10.32
C ARG A 393 -18.24 -3.76 9.93
N GLN A 394 -18.78 -4.38 8.88
CA GLN A 394 -20.16 -4.18 8.46
C GLN A 394 -21.15 -4.67 9.52
N GLN A 395 -20.97 -5.87 10.06
CA GLN A 395 -21.83 -6.39 11.15
C GLN A 395 -21.87 -5.46 12.36
N LEU A 396 -20.73 -4.83 12.72
CA LEU A 396 -20.72 -3.87 13.84
C LEU A 396 -21.52 -2.59 13.51
N ARG A 397 -21.46 -2.12 12.28
CA ARG A 397 -22.27 -0.99 11.80
C ARG A 397 -23.77 -1.30 11.84
N GLU A 398 -24.15 -2.51 11.45
CA GLU A 398 -25.53 -2.98 11.39
C GLU A 398 -26.18 -3.17 12.78
N LYS A 399 -25.38 -3.06 13.89
CA LYS A 399 -25.90 -3.09 15.27
C LYS A 399 -26.59 -1.79 15.71
N GLY A 400 -26.42 -0.69 14.96
CA GLY A 400 -27.08 0.60 15.20
C GLY A 400 -27.82 1.10 13.95
N GLU A 401 -28.74 2.05 14.12
CA GLU A 401 -29.35 2.80 13.01
C GLU A 401 -28.36 3.87 12.54
N HIS A 402 -27.51 3.59 11.56
CA HIS A 402 -26.52 4.51 10.98
C HIS A 402 -25.49 5.11 11.96
N PRO A 403 -24.79 4.29 12.77
CA PRO A 403 -23.81 4.81 13.72
C PRO A 403 -22.62 5.45 13.00
N ASP A 404 -22.06 6.51 13.57
CA ASP A 404 -20.79 7.07 13.16
C ASP A 404 -19.65 6.07 13.31
N VAL A 405 -18.71 6.05 12.37
CA VAL A 405 -17.58 5.11 12.36
C VAL A 405 -16.25 5.83 12.45
N LEU A 406 -15.48 5.49 13.47
CA LEU A 406 -14.09 5.93 13.66
C LEU A 406 -13.15 4.73 13.67
N ALA A 407 -12.45 4.51 12.57
CA ALA A 407 -11.41 3.49 12.51
C ALA A 407 -10.06 4.06 12.97
N MET A 408 -9.31 3.30 13.76
CA MET A 408 -7.98 3.70 14.20
C MET A 408 -6.91 2.76 13.67
N THR A 409 -5.73 3.30 13.39
CA THR A 409 -4.55 2.49 13.07
C THR A 409 -3.28 3.11 13.64
N ALA A 410 -2.42 2.25 14.22
CA ALA A 410 -1.10 2.64 14.70
C ALA A 410 -0.02 2.42 13.62
N THR A 411 -0.35 1.78 12.50
CA THR A 411 0.54 1.73 11.34
C THR A 411 0.41 3.02 10.56
N PRO A 412 1.47 3.83 10.48
CA PRO A 412 1.47 4.96 9.56
C PRO A 412 1.33 4.45 8.13
N ILE A 413 0.22 4.81 7.50
CA ILE A 413 -0.02 4.51 6.08
C ILE A 413 0.43 5.73 5.30
N PRO A 414 1.30 5.59 4.30
CA PRO A 414 1.66 6.72 3.45
C PRO A 414 0.42 7.43 2.93
N ARG A 415 0.43 8.77 2.91
CA ARG A 415 -0.73 9.57 2.45
C ARG A 415 -1.26 9.11 1.09
N THR A 416 -0.36 8.65 0.23
CA THR A 416 -0.67 8.08 -1.08
C THR A 416 -1.57 6.87 -0.98
N LEU A 417 -1.19 5.90 -0.15
CA LEU A 417 -1.97 4.68 0.06
C LEU A 417 -3.27 4.96 0.82
N ALA A 418 -3.27 5.93 1.74
CA ALA A 418 -4.48 6.33 2.42
C ALA A 418 -5.54 6.89 1.44
N ILE A 419 -5.13 7.67 0.44
CA ILE A 419 -6.00 8.21 -0.59
C ILE A 419 -6.54 7.11 -1.53
N THR A 420 -5.77 6.06 -1.77
CA THR A 420 -6.14 4.96 -2.68
C THR A 420 -6.91 3.86 -1.97
N ASN A 421 -6.43 3.38 -0.81
CA ASN A 421 -7.01 2.21 -0.13
C ASN A 421 -8.23 2.54 0.74
N TYR A 422 -8.30 3.77 1.24
CA TYR A 422 -9.36 4.23 2.14
C TYR A 422 -10.10 5.43 1.54
N GLY A 423 -10.22 5.48 0.22
CA GLY A 423 -10.87 6.58 -0.49
C GLY A 423 -12.34 6.81 -0.10
N GLU A 424 -12.98 5.80 0.50
CA GLU A 424 -14.32 5.89 1.07
C GLU A 424 -14.35 6.59 2.44
N MET A 425 -13.22 6.66 3.15
CA MET A 425 -13.12 7.25 4.48
C MET A 425 -12.51 8.64 4.42
N ASP A 426 -12.91 9.51 5.34
CA ASP A 426 -12.17 10.72 5.65
C ASP A 426 -10.97 10.38 6.52
N VAL A 427 -9.80 10.98 6.25
CA VAL A 427 -8.56 10.65 6.95
C VAL A 427 -8.13 11.81 7.83
N SER A 428 -7.97 11.53 9.13
CA SER A 428 -7.36 12.43 10.12
C SER A 428 -6.01 11.89 10.58
N ILE A 429 -5.00 12.75 10.60
CA ILE A 429 -3.62 12.37 10.92
C ILE A 429 -3.15 13.10 12.17
N ILE A 430 -2.69 12.33 13.17
CA ILE A 430 -1.95 12.87 14.33
C ILE A 430 -0.46 12.74 13.99
N ASP A 431 0.12 13.84 13.52
CA ASP A 431 1.51 13.96 13.08
C ASP A 431 2.44 14.56 14.14
N GLN A 432 1.95 14.69 15.38
CA GLN A 432 2.71 15.18 16.53
C GLN A 432 2.64 14.17 17.67
N LEU A 433 3.77 13.97 18.35
CA LEU A 433 3.81 13.19 19.59
C LEU A 433 3.55 14.09 20.79
N PRO A 434 2.93 13.58 21.89
CA PRO A 434 2.75 14.30 23.14
C PRO A 434 4.10 14.80 23.71
N ALA A 435 4.06 15.93 24.40
CA ALA A 435 5.23 16.50 25.07
C ALA A 435 5.83 15.54 26.13
N GLY A 436 7.17 15.61 26.28
CA GLY A 436 7.90 14.79 27.30
C GLY A 436 8.37 13.40 26.81
N ARG A 437 8.01 12.98 25.62
CA ARG A 437 8.51 11.73 25.04
C ARG A 437 9.90 11.91 24.45
N LYS A 438 10.85 11.05 24.86
CA LYS A 438 12.21 11.06 24.32
C LYS A 438 12.30 10.23 23.05
N PRO A 439 13.02 10.68 22.00
CA PRO A 439 13.28 9.87 20.80
C PRO A 439 13.97 8.56 21.18
N ILE A 440 13.61 7.48 20.50
CA ILE A 440 14.19 6.15 20.73
C ILE A 440 15.53 6.09 19.98
N GLN A 441 16.62 5.84 20.70
CA GLN A 441 17.94 5.69 20.07
C GLN A 441 18.04 4.33 19.40
N THR A 442 18.03 4.33 18.06
CA THR A 442 18.13 3.11 17.26
C THR A 442 19.57 2.90 16.79
N LYS A 443 20.11 1.69 17.00
CA LYS A 443 21.45 1.30 16.55
C LYS A 443 21.35 0.01 15.73
N TRP A 444 22.12 -0.05 14.65
CA TRP A 444 22.30 -1.26 13.86
C TRP A 444 23.66 -1.87 14.19
N LEU A 445 23.64 -3.13 14.63
CA LEU A 445 24.80 -3.96 14.99
C LEU A 445 24.89 -5.14 14.03
N GLN A 446 26.11 -5.59 13.73
CA GLN A 446 26.33 -6.83 13.01
C GLN A 446 26.23 -8.04 13.95
N SER A 447 25.95 -9.23 13.43
CA SER A 447 25.79 -10.44 14.24
C SER A 447 27.06 -10.81 15.06
N ASN A 448 28.25 -10.44 14.57
CA ASN A 448 29.50 -10.59 15.31
C ASN A 448 29.65 -9.65 16.52
N GLN A 449 28.75 -8.66 16.65
CA GLN A 449 28.71 -7.71 17.77
C GLN A 449 27.71 -8.11 18.88
N HIS A 450 27.25 -9.36 18.88
CA HIS A 450 26.32 -9.89 19.88
C HIS A 450 26.79 -9.62 21.32
N ALA A 451 28.07 -9.84 21.64
CA ALA A 451 28.63 -9.60 22.97
C ALA A 451 28.49 -8.13 23.41
N ALA A 452 28.61 -7.18 22.49
CA ALA A 452 28.37 -5.76 22.77
C ALA A 452 26.90 -5.46 23.07
N ALA A 453 25.97 -6.12 22.35
CA ALA A 453 24.55 -6.00 22.63
C ALA A 453 24.17 -6.53 24.04
N ILE A 454 24.70 -7.69 24.42
CA ILE A 454 24.48 -8.29 25.75
C ILE A 454 25.11 -7.42 26.86
N HIS A 455 26.32 -6.89 26.64
CA HIS A 455 26.94 -5.95 27.58
C HIS A 455 26.05 -4.71 27.79
N PHE A 456 25.59 -4.10 26.69
CA PHE A 456 24.69 -2.95 26.77
C PHE A 456 23.38 -3.29 27.49
N LEU A 457 22.79 -4.44 27.19
CA LEU A 457 21.58 -4.93 27.84
C LEU A 457 21.78 -5.05 29.37
N ARG A 458 22.88 -5.68 29.82
CA ARG A 458 23.21 -5.79 31.25
C ARG A 458 23.33 -4.42 31.94
N GLU A 459 23.96 -3.44 31.30
CA GLU A 459 24.07 -2.09 31.86
C GLU A 459 22.71 -1.40 32.02
N GLN A 460 21.78 -1.62 31.08
CA GLN A 460 20.43 -1.09 31.20
C GLN A 460 19.61 -1.82 32.28
N LEU A 461 19.76 -3.14 32.37
CA LEU A 461 19.10 -3.94 33.44
C LEU A 461 19.58 -3.53 34.83
N LYS A 462 20.86 -3.24 35.04
CA LYS A 462 21.39 -2.69 36.30
C LYS A 462 20.74 -1.37 36.71
N GLN A 463 20.28 -0.58 35.75
CA GLN A 463 19.57 0.67 35.99
C GLN A 463 18.07 0.46 36.25
N GLY A 464 17.61 -0.80 36.36
CA GLY A 464 16.21 -1.16 36.60
C GLY A 464 15.33 -1.07 35.35
N ALA A 465 15.92 -1.14 34.15
CA ALA A 465 15.20 -1.26 32.90
C ALA A 465 14.71 -2.70 32.69
N GLN A 466 13.68 -2.85 31.86
CA GLN A 466 13.27 -4.14 31.31
C GLN A 466 13.49 -4.13 29.79
N ALA A 467 13.61 -5.32 29.21
CA ALA A 467 13.92 -5.47 27.80
C ALA A 467 13.01 -6.49 27.10
N TYR A 468 12.62 -6.14 25.87
CA TYR A 468 12.09 -7.09 24.90
C TYR A 468 13.24 -7.56 23.98
N VAL A 469 13.27 -8.87 23.72
CA VAL A 469 14.17 -9.48 22.76
C VAL A 469 13.35 -10.27 21.75
N VAL A 470 13.43 -9.90 20.48
CA VAL A 470 12.57 -10.45 19.41
C VAL A 470 13.39 -11.31 18.46
N SER A 471 12.91 -12.53 18.24
CA SER A 471 13.39 -13.45 17.22
C SER A 471 12.46 -13.43 16.00
N PRO A 472 12.98 -13.47 14.76
CA PRO A 472 12.14 -13.47 13.56
C PRO A 472 11.35 -14.77 13.41
N LEU A 473 10.20 -14.69 12.73
CA LEU A 473 9.50 -15.84 12.21
C LEU A 473 10.20 -16.35 10.92
N ILE A 474 10.30 -17.66 10.77
CA ILE A 474 10.78 -18.29 9.53
C ILE A 474 9.55 -18.81 8.79
N GLU A 475 9.23 -18.28 7.62
CA GLU A 475 8.01 -18.58 6.84
C GLU A 475 7.79 -20.08 6.54
N GLU A 476 8.84 -20.91 6.61
CA GLU A 476 8.77 -22.32 6.22
C GLU A 476 8.20 -23.26 7.29
N SER A 477 8.19 -22.89 8.58
CA SER A 477 7.64 -23.75 9.65
C SER A 477 7.47 -23.03 10.99
N ALA A 478 6.23 -22.95 11.47
CA ALA A 478 5.93 -22.47 12.84
C ALA A 478 6.63 -23.30 13.95
N ALA A 479 7.19 -24.45 13.64
CA ALA A 479 8.02 -25.25 14.57
C ALA A 479 9.43 -24.67 14.72
N LEU A 480 10.03 -24.20 13.62
CA LEU A 480 11.35 -23.56 13.60
C LEU A 480 11.33 -22.22 14.33
N ASP A 481 10.25 -21.45 14.23
CA ASP A 481 10.10 -20.17 14.92
C ASP A 481 10.17 -20.32 16.43
N VAL A 482 9.44 -21.31 16.95
CA VAL A 482 9.45 -21.65 18.38
C VAL A 482 10.83 -22.12 18.80
N GLN A 483 11.51 -22.94 17.97
CA GLN A 483 12.85 -23.42 18.24
C GLN A 483 13.85 -22.27 18.35
N ASN A 484 13.83 -21.33 17.39
CA ASN A 484 14.75 -20.17 17.40
C ASN A 484 14.52 -19.25 18.61
N ALA A 485 13.26 -18.98 18.97
CA ALA A 485 12.94 -18.20 20.16
C ALA A 485 13.38 -18.94 21.44
N THR A 486 13.23 -20.27 21.47
CA THR A 486 13.65 -21.10 22.60
C THR A 486 15.16 -21.15 22.73
N ASP A 487 15.88 -21.29 21.61
CA ASP A 487 17.35 -21.30 21.60
C ASP A 487 17.90 -19.94 22.08
N LEU A 488 17.32 -18.85 21.62
CA LEU A 488 17.66 -17.50 22.07
C LEU A 488 17.35 -17.29 23.56
N TYR A 489 16.21 -17.80 24.01
CA TYR A 489 15.84 -17.80 25.44
C TYR A 489 16.88 -18.54 26.27
N ASN A 490 17.25 -19.77 25.90
CA ASN A 490 18.25 -20.58 26.60
C ASN A 490 19.61 -19.87 26.65
N GLN A 491 20.05 -19.27 25.54
CA GLN A 491 21.29 -18.50 25.48
C GLN A 491 21.28 -17.29 26.42
N LEU A 492 20.19 -16.49 26.36
CA LEU A 492 20.06 -15.32 27.21
C LEU A 492 19.91 -15.67 28.70
N SER A 493 19.22 -16.77 29.01
CA SER A 493 19.15 -17.28 30.40
C SER A 493 20.53 -17.68 30.92
N ALA A 494 21.33 -18.37 30.11
CA ALA A 494 22.71 -18.71 30.49
C ALA A 494 23.59 -17.47 30.70
N ASP A 495 23.37 -16.42 29.91
CA ASP A 495 24.13 -15.18 30.01
C ASP A 495 23.71 -14.27 31.16
N LEU A 496 22.42 -14.24 31.53
CA LEU A 496 21.84 -13.23 32.43
C LEU A 496 21.44 -13.76 33.81
N GLU A 497 21.09 -15.03 33.93
CA GLU A 497 20.73 -15.64 35.23
C GLU A 497 21.99 -15.97 36.06
N PRO A 498 21.90 -15.97 37.41
CA PRO A 498 20.69 -15.70 38.20
C PRO A 498 20.42 -14.23 38.48
N ALA A 499 21.21 -13.32 37.95
CA ALA A 499 21.08 -11.89 38.23
C ALA A 499 19.78 -11.26 37.70
N TYR A 500 19.30 -11.73 36.53
CA TYR A 500 18.10 -11.25 35.87
C TYR A 500 17.30 -12.41 35.31
N LYS A 501 15.99 -12.42 35.59
CA LYS A 501 15.09 -13.46 35.08
C LYS A 501 14.66 -13.20 33.67
N VAL A 502 14.73 -14.25 32.86
CA VAL A 502 14.33 -14.23 31.43
C VAL A 502 13.01 -15.00 31.29
N GLY A 503 12.06 -14.46 30.56
CA GLY A 503 10.81 -15.12 30.19
C GLY A 503 10.76 -15.42 28.70
N LEU A 504 9.90 -16.36 28.30
CA LEU A 504 9.65 -16.74 26.91
C LEU A 504 8.18 -16.53 26.55
N LEU A 505 7.90 -15.98 25.37
CA LEU A 505 6.56 -15.77 24.85
C LEU A 505 6.49 -16.09 23.36
N HIS A 506 5.68 -17.07 22.97
CA HIS A 506 5.52 -17.43 21.56
C HIS A 506 4.08 -17.84 21.19
N GLY A 507 3.77 -17.88 19.91
CA GLY A 507 2.41 -18.09 19.40
C GLY A 507 1.72 -19.39 19.83
N ARG A 508 2.50 -20.46 20.11
CA ARG A 508 1.97 -21.78 20.49
C ARG A 508 1.64 -21.94 21.97
N MET A 509 2.01 -20.98 22.81
CA MET A 509 1.62 -21.00 24.23
C MET A 509 0.10 -20.85 24.36
N GLY A 510 -0.47 -21.48 25.37
CA GLY A 510 -1.87 -21.28 25.76
C GLY A 510 -2.14 -19.82 26.18
N THR A 511 -3.39 -19.42 26.18
CA THR A 511 -3.78 -18.05 26.56
C THR A 511 -3.35 -17.74 27.99
N GLU A 512 -3.59 -18.66 28.93
CA GLU A 512 -3.21 -18.51 30.34
C GLU A 512 -1.70 -18.38 30.55
N GLU A 513 -0.90 -19.14 29.80
CA GLU A 513 0.58 -19.07 29.85
C GLU A 513 1.08 -17.74 29.34
N LYS A 514 0.49 -17.22 28.23
CA LYS A 514 0.81 -15.91 27.70
C LYS A 514 0.49 -14.78 28.67
N ASP A 515 -0.69 -14.85 29.26
CA ASP A 515 -1.17 -13.86 30.23
C ASP A 515 -0.28 -13.85 31.47
N GLU A 516 0.12 -15.02 31.96
CA GLU A 516 1.03 -15.13 33.08
C GLU A 516 2.43 -14.58 32.80
N ALA A 517 3.03 -14.93 31.66
CA ALA A 517 4.33 -14.37 31.26
C ALA A 517 4.28 -12.85 31.16
N MET A 518 3.21 -12.32 30.58
CA MET A 518 3.00 -10.88 30.45
C MET A 518 2.75 -10.20 31.80
N ARG A 519 2.01 -10.84 32.72
CA ARG A 519 1.79 -10.36 34.08
C ARG A 519 3.12 -10.26 34.84
N GLN A 520 3.93 -11.32 34.82
CA GLN A 520 5.26 -11.36 35.44
C GLN A 520 6.22 -10.32 34.86
N PHE A 521 6.16 -10.07 33.57
CA PHE A 521 6.93 -9.01 32.94
C PHE A 521 6.46 -7.62 33.35
N LYS A 522 5.15 -7.38 33.39
CA LYS A 522 4.56 -6.10 33.83
C LYS A 522 4.82 -5.83 35.33
N SER A 523 4.80 -6.84 36.18
CA SER A 523 5.12 -6.70 37.60
C SER A 523 6.62 -6.49 37.90
N GLY A 524 7.49 -6.74 36.92
CA GLY A 524 8.95 -6.67 37.06
C GLY A 524 9.58 -7.95 37.64
N GLU A 525 8.82 -9.03 37.76
CA GLU A 525 9.36 -10.35 38.13
C GLU A 525 10.30 -10.90 37.06
N LEU A 526 9.97 -10.64 35.78
CA LEU A 526 10.84 -10.87 34.63
C LEU A 526 11.47 -9.55 34.18
N GLN A 527 12.77 -9.52 33.96
CA GLN A 527 13.50 -8.35 33.47
C GLN A 527 13.68 -8.38 31.97
N VAL A 528 13.73 -9.57 31.37
CA VAL A 528 13.87 -9.76 29.92
C VAL A 528 12.75 -10.68 29.44
N LEU A 529 12.10 -10.30 28.34
CA LEU A 529 11.08 -11.12 27.69
C LEU A 529 11.53 -11.42 26.26
N VAL A 530 11.89 -12.70 26.03
CA VAL A 530 12.18 -13.21 24.69
C VAL A 530 10.87 -13.59 24.01
N ALA A 531 10.66 -13.10 22.80
CA ALA A 531 9.43 -13.40 22.09
C ALA A 531 9.60 -13.50 20.57
N THR A 532 8.64 -14.16 19.94
CA THR A 532 8.39 -14.03 18.51
C THR A 532 7.60 -12.74 18.24
N THR A 533 7.13 -12.54 17.01
CA THR A 533 6.34 -11.35 16.60
C THR A 533 5.03 -11.13 17.37
N VAL A 534 4.65 -12.05 18.27
CA VAL A 534 3.46 -11.93 19.12
C VAL A 534 3.43 -10.64 19.98
N ILE A 535 4.60 -10.03 20.21
CA ILE A 535 4.71 -8.72 20.92
C ILE A 535 4.14 -7.55 20.08
N GLU A 536 3.89 -7.72 18.78
CA GLU A 536 3.22 -6.70 17.98
C GLU A 536 1.86 -6.29 18.57
N VAL A 537 1.27 -7.15 19.41
CA VAL A 537 -0.04 -6.95 20.00
C VAL A 537 0.09 -6.37 21.42
N GLY A 538 0.17 -5.06 21.48
CA GLY A 538 -0.50 -4.20 22.43
C GLY A 538 -0.17 -4.20 23.92
N VAL A 539 0.96 -4.70 24.44
CA VAL A 539 1.22 -4.59 25.88
C VAL A 539 2.01 -3.32 26.23
N ASP A 540 1.43 -2.51 27.10
CA ASP A 540 2.00 -1.24 27.57
C ASP A 540 2.83 -1.50 28.84
N ASN A 541 4.18 -1.39 28.75
CA ASN A 541 5.06 -1.47 29.90
C ASN A 541 6.04 -0.27 29.90
N PRO A 542 5.83 0.74 30.78
CA PRO A 542 6.68 1.92 30.85
C PRO A 542 8.14 1.66 31.24
N ASN A 543 8.42 0.52 31.93
CA ASN A 543 9.76 0.12 32.36
C ASN A 543 10.56 -0.60 31.26
N ALA A 544 9.88 -1.06 30.21
CA ALA A 544 10.54 -1.67 29.05
C ALA A 544 11.17 -0.57 28.18
N THR A 545 12.46 -0.34 28.37
CA THR A 545 13.21 0.72 27.67
C THR A 545 14.20 0.20 26.65
N VAL A 546 14.39 -1.11 26.55
CA VAL A 546 15.29 -1.74 25.58
C VAL A 546 14.52 -2.71 24.69
N MET A 547 14.68 -2.55 23.37
CA MET A 547 14.21 -3.47 22.35
C MET A 547 15.43 -4.02 21.61
N VAL A 548 15.59 -5.33 21.57
CA VAL A 548 16.63 -6.02 20.78
C VAL A 548 15.95 -6.88 19.74
N ILE A 549 16.26 -6.70 18.46
CA ILE A 549 15.66 -7.46 17.35
C ILE A 549 16.77 -8.21 16.63
N TYR A 550 16.72 -9.53 16.70
CA TYR A 550 17.64 -10.41 15.98
C TYR A 550 17.19 -10.62 14.55
N ASP A 551 18.16 -10.81 13.64
CA ASP A 551 17.92 -10.95 12.19
C ASP A 551 16.96 -9.87 11.67
N ALA A 552 17.17 -8.61 12.08
CA ALA A 552 16.26 -7.50 11.82
C ALA A 552 16.01 -7.25 10.33
N ASP A 553 16.93 -7.67 9.45
CA ASP A 553 16.77 -7.56 7.98
C ASP A 553 15.68 -8.49 7.40
N ARG A 554 15.20 -9.46 8.17
CA ARG A 554 14.07 -10.32 7.79
C ARG A 554 12.70 -9.67 8.02
N PHE A 555 12.65 -8.61 8.83
CA PHE A 555 11.41 -7.88 9.11
C PHE A 555 11.14 -6.78 8.08
N GLY A 556 9.87 -6.54 7.80
CA GLY A 556 9.45 -5.35 7.07
C GLY A 556 9.65 -4.08 7.89
N LEU A 557 9.82 -2.91 7.21
CA LEU A 557 10.01 -1.62 7.90
C LEU A 557 8.85 -1.28 8.85
N ALA A 558 7.61 -1.56 8.44
CA ALA A 558 6.43 -1.33 9.27
C ALA A 558 6.47 -2.17 10.56
N GLN A 559 6.87 -3.45 10.47
CA GLN A 559 7.01 -4.34 11.62
C GLN A 559 8.11 -3.87 12.58
N LEU A 560 9.28 -3.51 12.03
CA LEU A 560 10.38 -2.97 12.84
C LEU A 560 9.96 -1.70 13.58
N HIS A 561 9.21 -0.82 12.90
CA HIS A 561 8.70 0.40 13.51
C HIS A 561 7.69 0.11 14.62
N GLN A 562 6.76 -0.83 14.44
CA GLN A 562 5.80 -1.27 15.47
C GLN A 562 6.51 -1.88 16.68
N LEU A 563 7.50 -2.76 16.45
CA LEU A 563 8.31 -3.35 17.52
C LEU A 563 9.08 -2.26 18.28
N ARG A 564 9.75 -1.34 17.58
CA ARG A 564 10.42 -0.20 18.19
C ARG A 564 9.49 0.63 19.05
N GLY A 565 8.25 0.83 18.60
CA GLY A 565 7.22 1.58 19.34
C GLY A 565 6.72 0.91 20.62
N ARG A 566 7.12 -0.34 20.91
CA ARG A 566 6.81 -1.03 22.19
C ARG A 566 7.66 -0.53 23.37
N VAL A 567 8.74 0.15 23.09
CA VAL A 567 9.55 0.87 24.10
C VAL A 567 9.35 2.38 23.94
N GLY A 568 9.88 3.18 24.88
CA GLY A 568 9.74 4.65 24.84
C GLY A 568 8.38 5.15 25.32
N ARG A 569 7.74 4.41 26.23
CA ARG A 569 6.42 4.78 26.82
C ARG A 569 6.53 5.43 28.19
N GLY A 570 7.72 5.48 28.76
CA GLY A 570 8.03 6.14 30.02
C GLY A 570 8.88 7.41 29.83
N SER A 571 9.30 8.00 30.94
CA SER A 571 10.19 9.19 30.98
C SER A 571 11.67 8.86 30.76
N ARG A 572 12.05 7.58 30.81
CA ARG A 572 13.43 7.11 30.62
C ARG A 572 13.80 7.10 29.15
N GLN A 573 15.10 7.27 28.86
CA GLN A 573 15.64 7.08 27.51
C GLN A 573 15.46 5.62 27.09
N SER A 574 14.97 5.39 25.87
CA SER A 574 14.77 4.06 25.30
C SER A 574 15.66 3.80 24.11
N TYR A 575 15.96 2.53 23.88
CA TYR A 575 16.92 2.07 22.90
C TYR A 575 16.34 0.93 22.07
N CYS A 576 16.67 0.91 20.77
CA CYS A 576 16.34 -0.18 19.86
C CYS A 576 17.63 -0.68 19.19
N LEU A 577 18.02 -1.92 19.45
CA LEU A 577 19.17 -2.57 18.85
C LEU A 577 18.70 -3.51 17.75
N LEU A 578 19.10 -3.23 16.52
CA LEU A 578 18.84 -4.06 15.35
C LEU A 578 20.08 -4.89 15.07
N ILE A 579 20.01 -6.22 15.23
CA ILE A 579 21.12 -7.12 14.95
C ILE A 579 20.86 -7.77 13.59
N ALA A 580 21.69 -7.46 12.59
CA ALA A 580 21.45 -7.91 11.21
C ALA A 580 22.71 -7.84 10.34
N ASP A 581 22.83 -8.81 9.42
CA ASP A 581 23.83 -8.86 8.36
C ASP A 581 23.19 -8.90 6.97
N PRO A 582 22.55 -7.80 6.53
CA PRO A 582 21.79 -7.76 5.29
C PRO A 582 22.68 -7.99 4.08
N LYS A 583 22.33 -8.99 3.26
CA LYS A 583 23.03 -9.36 2.03
C LYS A 583 22.59 -8.53 0.82
N THR A 584 21.37 -7.99 0.86
CA THR A 584 20.79 -7.21 -0.23
C THR A 584 20.90 -5.71 0.02
N ASP A 585 20.91 -4.92 -1.04
CA ASP A 585 20.91 -3.46 -0.92
C ASP A 585 19.60 -2.93 -0.30
N GLU A 586 18.50 -3.60 -0.53
CA GLU A 586 17.22 -3.30 0.12
C GLU A 586 17.27 -3.53 1.63
N GLY A 587 17.85 -4.65 2.08
CA GLY A 587 18.04 -4.94 3.50
C GLY A 587 18.90 -3.87 4.19
N LYS A 588 20.01 -3.46 3.52
CA LYS A 588 20.86 -2.36 4.01
C LYS A 588 20.10 -1.03 4.07
N ALA A 589 19.29 -0.73 3.06
CA ALA A 589 18.48 0.48 3.03
C ALA A 589 17.44 0.49 4.16
N ARG A 590 16.78 -0.65 4.45
CA ARG A 590 15.86 -0.79 5.59
C ARG A 590 16.54 -0.48 6.92
N MET A 591 17.71 -1.08 7.18
CA MET A 591 18.45 -0.84 8.42
C MET A 591 18.85 0.63 8.56
N LYS A 592 19.36 1.24 7.49
CA LYS A 592 19.72 2.67 7.46
C LYS A 592 18.49 3.57 7.72
N THR A 593 17.36 3.25 7.14
CA THR A 593 16.10 4.00 7.36
C THR A 593 15.68 3.97 8.82
N MET A 594 15.70 2.79 9.45
CA MET A 594 15.34 2.63 10.87
C MET A 594 16.25 3.42 11.81
N VAL A 595 17.54 3.54 11.48
CA VAL A 595 18.51 4.32 12.27
C VAL A 595 18.35 5.83 12.03
N ALA A 596 17.96 6.24 10.82
CA ALA A 596 17.93 7.65 10.40
C ALA A 596 16.72 8.42 10.91
N THR A 597 15.59 7.73 11.21
CA THR A 597 14.36 8.42 11.60
C THR A 597 13.49 7.59 12.55
N ASP A 598 12.82 8.32 13.46
CA ASP A 598 11.79 7.78 14.35
C ASP A 598 10.38 8.02 13.80
N ASP A 599 10.24 8.84 12.77
CA ASP A 599 8.97 9.24 12.16
C ASP A 599 8.39 8.05 11.37
N GLY A 600 7.30 7.49 11.86
CA GLY A 600 6.63 6.34 11.23
C GLY A 600 6.11 6.63 9.82
N PHE A 601 5.70 7.88 9.53
CA PHE A 601 5.25 8.24 8.18
C PHE A 601 6.40 8.23 7.17
N LYS A 602 7.58 8.75 7.57
CA LYS A 602 8.79 8.69 6.73
C LYS A 602 9.25 7.25 6.51
N ILE A 603 9.16 6.42 7.55
CA ILE A 603 9.48 4.99 7.45
C ILE A 603 8.54 4.30 6.47
N ALA A 604 7.25 4.55 6.56
CA ALA A 604 6.25 4.00 5.67
C ALA A 604 6.43 4.46 4.21
N GLU A 605 6.79 5.72 3.99
CA GLU A 605 7.13 6.24 2.65
C GLU A 605 8.38 5.56 2.06
N GLN A 606 9.39 5.27 2.90
CA GLN A 606 10.58 4.54 2.46
C GLN A 606 10.28 3.07 2.19
N ASP A 607 9.45 2.42 3.02
CA ASP A 607 8.99 1.04 2.77
C ASP A 607 8.29 0.93 1.41
N LEU A 608 7.42 1.91 1.12
CA LEU A 608 6.71 2.02 -0.15
C LEU A 608 7.67 2.15 -1.35
N LYS A 609 8.71 2.97 -1.22
CA LYS A 609 9.73 3.14 -2.26
C LYS A 609 10.59 1.90 -2.48
N LEU A 610 10.94 1.18 -1.40
CA LEU A 610 11.80 -0.01 -1.46
C LEU A 610 11.08 -1.23 -2.05
N ARG A 611 9.80 -1.41 -1.72
CA ARG A 611 9.00 -2.53 -2.25
C ARG A 611 8.59 -2.33 -3.71
N GLY A 612 8.54 -1.08 -4.18
CA GLY A 612 7.96 -0.73 -5.48
C GLY A 612 6.43 -0.82 -5.48
N SER A 613 5.79 -0.16 -6.44
CA SER A 613 4.32 -0.14 -6.54
C SER A 613 3.69 -1.50 -6.85
N GLY A 614 4.45 -2.42 -7.49
CA GLY A 614 3.94 -3.72 -7.94
C GLY A 614 3.68 -4.74 -6.82
N ASP A 615 4.46 -4.72 -5.73
CA ASP A 615 4.33 -5.69 -4.64
C ASP A 615 3.34 -5.23 -3.55
N ILE A 616 3.12 -3.93 -3.43
CA ILE A 616 2.23 -3.35 -2.40
C ILE A 616 0.77 -3.43 -2.81
N LEU A 617 0.52 -3.35 -4.11
CA LEU A 617 -0.77 -3.58 -4.75
C LEU A 617 -1.04 -5.08 -4.93
N GLY A 618 -0.43 -5.92 -4.07
CA GLY A 618 -0.44 -7.37 -4.11
C GLY A 618 -1.76 -7.93 -4.63
N LYS A 619 -1.67 -8.78 -5.62
CA LYS A 619 -2.73 -9.36 -6.45
C LYS A 619 -3.93 -10.00 -5.73
N LYS A 620 -4.05 -9.92 -4.38
CA LYS A 620 -5.08 -10.62 -3.60
C LYS A 620 -5.55 -10.00 -2.28
N GLN A 621 -5.09 -8.81 -1.89
CA GLN A 621 -5.54 -8.21 -0.61
C GLN A 621 -6.04 -6.80 -0.84
N SER A 622 -7.31 -6.63 -0.92
CA SER A 622 -8.10 -5.41 -1.04
C SER A 622 -8.49 -5.04 -2.47
N GLY A 623 -9.77 -4.89 -2.70
CA GLY A 623 -10.47 -4.47 -3.92
C GLY A 623 -9.99 -3.18 -4.60
N MET A 624 -8.70 -2.98 -4.69
CA MET A 624 -8.09 -1.86 -5.41
C MET A 624 -8.03 -2.14 -6.91
N PRO A 625 -8.43 -1.18 -7.75
CA PRO A 625 -8.25 -1.30 -9.18
C PRO A 625 -6.75 -1.35 -9.50
N GLU A 626 -6.35 -2.31 -10.32
CA GLU A 626 -5.01 -2.38 -10.87
C GLU A 626 -4.82 -1.25 -11.88
N PHE A 627 -4.00 -0.25 -11.55
CA PHE A 627 -3.64 0.81 -12.50
C PHE A 627 -2.76 0.22 -13.62
N LYS A 628 -3.19 0.42 -14.86
CA LYS A 628 -2.49 -0.12 -16.04
C LYS A 628 -1.25 0.72 -16.43
N VAL A 629 -1.28 2.01 -16.14
CA VAL A 629 -0.25 2.99 -16.55
C VAL A 629 0.22 3.85 -15.38
N GLY A 630 -0.70 4.34 -14.57
CA GLY A 630 -0.40 5.23 -13.46
C GLY A 630 0.29 4.51 -12.32
N ASP A 631 1.33 5.11 -11.75
CA ASP A 631 1.96 4.65 -10.53
C ASP A 631 1.58 5.60 -9.38
N PRO A 632 0.70 5.20 -8.45
CA PRO A 632 0.21 6.10 -7.41
C PRO A 632 1.32 6.61 -6.48
N VAL A 633 2.48 5.96 -6.44
CA VAL A 633 3.64 6.37 -5.65
C VAL A 633 4.52 7.36 -6.42
N ALA A 634 4.93 6.99 -7.63
CA ALA A 634 5.75 7.84 -8.47
C ALA A 634 4.98 9.09 -8.96
N ASP A 635 3.68 8.94 -9.22
CA ASP A 635 2.80 9.98 -9.77
C ASP A 635 1.89 10.62 -8.71
N LEU A 636 2.28 10.63 -7.42
CA LEU A 636 1.47 11.12 -6.31
C LEU A 636 0.87 12.51 -6.54
N LYS A 637 1.65 13.44 -7.08
CA LYS A 637 1.14 14.80 -7.39
C LYS A 637 0.00 14.76 -8.40
N MET A 638 0.11 13.89 -9.41
CA MET A 638 -0.93 13.72 -10.43
C MET A 638 -2.20 13.13 -9.82
N LEU A 639 -2.08 12.14 -8.94
CA LEU A 639 -3.19 11.54 -8.21
C LEU A 639 -3.91 12.57 -7.31
N GLN A 640 -3.17 13.43 -6.61
CA GLN A 640 -3.74 14.52 -5.78
C GLN A 640 -4.49 15.55 -6.62
N ILE A 641 -3.94 15.93 -7.77
CA ILE A 641 -4.57 16.84 -8.71
C ILE A 641 -5.86 16.22 -9.27
N ALA A 642 -5.80 14.97 -9.71
CA ALA A 642 -6.95 14.23 -10.22
C ALA A 642 -8.06 14.11 -9.17
N ARG A 643 -7.73 13.91 -7.88
CA ARG A 643 -8.68 13.94 -6.76
C ARG A 643 -9.36 15.29 -6.61
N ALA A 644 -8.59 16.38 -6.65
CA ALA A 644 -9.14 17.72 -6.54
C ALA A 644 -10.07 18.05 -7.71
N ASP A 645 -9.67 17.71 -8.94
CA ASP A 645 -10.48 17.97 -10.14
C ASP A 645 -11.76 17.11 -10.17
N ALA A 646 -11.71 15.85 -9.75
CA ALA A 646 -12.90 15.01 -9.61
C ALA A 646 -13.87 15.57 -8.56
N GLY A 647 -13.36 16.04 -7.41
CA GLY A 647 -14.16 16.70 -6.38
C GLY A 647 -14.80 17.99 -6.84
N ASN A 648 -14.06 18.81 -7.56
CA ASN A 648 -14.56 20.06 -8.14
C ASN A 648 -15.67 19.78 -9.17
N LEU A 649 -15.46 18.80 -10.06
CA LEU A 649 -16.46 18.42 -11.05
C LEU A 649 -17.77 17.96 -10.39
N LEU A 650 -17.70 17.01 -9.48
CA LEU A 650 -18.87 16.53 -8.73
C LEU A 650 -19.49 17.64 -7.86
N GLY A 651 -18.73 18.68 -7.47
CA GLY A 651 -19.20 19.87 -6.73
C GLY A 651 -20.03 20.86 -7.54
N MET A 652 -19.96 20.80 -8.86
CA MET A 652 -20.71 21.71 -9.73
C MET A 652 -22.20 21.35 -9.74
N PRO A 653 -23.10 22.34 -9.62
CA PRO A 653 -24.55 22.09 -9.79
C PRO A 653 -24.79 21.49 -11.18
N ASN A 654 -25.66 20.46 -11.23
CA ASN A 654 -26.10 19.80 -12.46
C ASN A 654 -24.95 19.31 -13.39
N TRP A 655 -23.81 18.96 -12.82
CA TRP A 655 -22.65 18.46 -13.59
C TRP A 655 -23.01 17.26 -14.47
N ASP A 656 -23.95 16.44 -14.04
CA ASP A 656 -24.47 15.24 -14.70
C ASP A 656 -25.42 15.53 -15.86
N GLN A 657 -25.93 16.77 -15.97
CA GLN A 657 -26.82 17.23 -17.05
C GLN A 657 -26.01 17.85 -18.21
N VAL A 658 -24.75 18.15 -18.02
CA VAL A 658 -23.87 18.71 -19.06
C VAL A 658 -23.57 17.64 -20.11
N ASN A 659 -23.85 17.92 -21.38
CA ASN A 659 -23.67 16.97 -22.48
C ASN A 659 -22.23 16.40 -22.53
N GLU A 660 -21.23 17.21 -22.28
CA GLU A 660 -19.82 16.80 -22.25
C GLU A 660 -19.54 15.74 -21.17
N ASN A 661 -20.27 15.76 -20.07
CA ASN A 661 -20.08 14.86 -18.95
C ASN A 661 -20.90 13.55 -19.06
N GLN A 662 -21.75 13.40 -20.09
CA GLN A 662 -22.56 12.20 -20.27
C GLN A 662 -21.73 10.90 -20.33
N PRO A 663 -20.52 10.84 -20.96
CA PRO A 663 -19.67 9.67 -20.90
C PRO A 663 -19.26 9.30 -19.45
N LEU A 664 -19.04 10.29 -18.58
CA LEU A 664 -18.69 10.06 -17.16
C LEU A 664 -19.90 9.55 -16.37
N VAL A 665 -21.09 10.09 -16.64
CA VAL A 665 -22.33 9.63 -16.01
C VAL A 665 -22.60 8.16 -16.37
N LEU A 666 -22.43 7.79 -17.64
CA LEU A 666 -22.56 6.41 -18.10
C LEU A 666 -21.47 5.50 -17.50
N TYR A 667 -20.26 6.01 -17.37
CA TYR A 667 -19.15 5.30 -16.71
C TYR A 667 -19.49 4.99 -15.26
N LEU A 668 -19.96 5.97 -14.49
CA LEU A 668 -20.36 5.77 -13.08
C LEU A 668 -21.49 4.77 -12.96
N LYS A 669 -22.57 4.92 -13.75
CA LYS A 669 -23.71 3.98 -13.74
C LYS A 669 -23.30 2.54 -14.05
N ARG A 670 -22.39 2.35 -15.00
CA ARG A 670 -21.87 1.01 -15.35
C ARG A 670 -21.11 0.37 -14.20
N HIS A 671 -20.39 1.17 -13.37
CA HIS A 671 -19.59 0.69 -12.25
C HIS A 671 -20.30 0.83 -10.89
N GLU A 672 -21.53 1.37 -10.82
CA GLU A 672 -22.36 1.37 -9.60
C GLU A 672 -22.73 -0.05 -9.15
N LEU A 673 -22.85 -1.00 -10.07
CA LEU A 673 -23.12 -2.40 -9.77
C LEU A 673 -21.93 -3.16 -9.17
N GLU A 674 -20.72 -2.59 -9.20
CA GLU A 674 -19.49 -3.13 -8.61
C GLU A 674 -19.16 -2.47 -7.26
N THR A 675 -20.12 -1.85 -6.58
CA THR A 675 -19.92 -1.04 -5.36
C THR A 675 -19.63 -1.83 -4.08
N HIS A 676 -19.49 -3.13 -4.16
CA HIS A 676 -18.89 -3.89 -3.06
C HIS A 676 -17.39 -3.99 -3.32
N PHE A 677 -16.62 -3.01 -2.82
CA PHE A 677 -15.20 -3.20 -2.59
C PHE A 677 -15.07 -4.15 -1.39
N ASP A 678 -15.02 -5.45 -1.69
CA ASP A 678 -14.77 -6.52 -0.74
C ASP A 678 -13.34 -6.46 -0.17
#